data_8e1b325f1fc7f9f3d8b9c27c70d83e9c
#
_entry.id   8e1b325f1fc7f9f3d8b9c27c70d83e9c
#
_cell.length_a   1.000
_cell.length_b   1.000
_cell.length_c   1.000
_cell.angle_alpha   90.00
_cell.angle_beta   90.00
_cell.angle_gamma   90.00
#
_symmetry.space_group_name_H-M   'P 1'
#
loop_
_entity.id
_entity.type
_entity.pdbx_description
1 polymer ?
#
loop_
_entity_poly.entity_id
_entity_poly.type
_entity_poly.pdbx_seq_one_letter_code
_entity_poly.pdbx_strand_id
1 'polypeptide(L)'
;MRVPGTHRILLATGVVSLSAFAALLVLGSALQKAPARQQPRRVPHFRSFDRDLFKTAVARVAGGGEPASTDGAAQETYDNRAYPAAVIGAAEQLAAARAAAAINRLPGGKATNWQELGPSGVPASAQVASESTGGTVGVFFSGRTTAIAISPKCHASDCKIFIGAAGGGVWEADNALASQPNWHPSGNGIASNAIGSLAFDPTDRFGRTIYAGTGEPNGSSDSEAGVGLYKSTDFGKSWTLVSGSTASTAPCASGLGTCPVAVGRSIGAIAVDPVNANHIFIGTDVARHGSSSVNGGRFTPPGAAQVGLYESTDGGVSFAPAFLPTPQDTVNPSNPTGGDFFRGGASDVELYRTSGETQVYAAFFDYGVYRRSPTLDGDNAFHQIFKSAGGGTLANSSTSRTEFSLAPDEPRLRVYVGDTGNGSIADFFRVDDANVSAGALATGGTNGGWTKLSNAANGTPGFASRNYCTTQCSYDMPVYSPPGAPNVVYIGGAMQYGEIGGRSNGRAVQRSEDAGVNFTDMTIDSQGVSLHPDQHVIAATPLDPNIVFIGNDGGVWRLNGSFTDVSSQCASRSLGGNNLIDCTNWLSKVPTTISAINRGLGTLQYQSVSISAQDPFGQIMGGTQDNGTHAFFSKSGGNGQGNSNWFVTIFGDGGQSGISPSNASKRFHTFFDAQIDMNFRSADELGWNWVSDTFFGPSGAGRLEGRSFYIPIIFDPAVDGTEFTGLQHVWRTQDDNGGQAFLESNCNEFFGTFTSPCGNWVAIGQDLAGLAFGADKTPGSAGYIVAVERAPSDLGTLWAGLRRGRVFVTSNGNNPTAASVTFYRIDSAATPERFVSGIAVDPGNPNHAYISFSGYNAYATASGTATGHVFEVTYNPISHTAAWTNLDYNLGDQPITDIALDSNTGDLFVATDFGVNTLRASDTTWVPAAGSLPPVAVYGLTIDSNARVLYAATHGRGAWKLDLR
;
A
#
# COMPACT_ATOMS: atom_id res chain seq x y z
N MET A 1 -0.55 -68.04 -62.82
CA MET A 1 -1.52 -67.32 -63.66
C MET A 1 -1.86 -66.00 -62.97
N ARG A 2 -1.85 -64.92 -63.71
CA ARG A 2 -1.92 -63.55 -63.31
C ARG A 2 -3.12 -63.21 -62.43
N VAL A 3 -2.87 -62.44 -61.41
CA VAL A 3 -3.86 -61.57 -60.80
C VAL A 3 -3.47 -60.09 -61.05
N PRO A 4 -4.29 -59.32 -61.70
CA PRO A 4 -4.05 -57.89 -61.77
C PRO A 4 -5.10 -57.16 -60.87
N GLY A 5 -4.67 -56.10 -60.14
CA GLY A 5 -5.63 -55.08 -59.75
C GLY A 5 -5.73 -54.63 -58.32
N THR A 6 -4.68 -54.46 -57.62
CA THR A 6 -4.75 -53.81 -56.29
C THR A 6 -3.93 -52.55 -56.07
N HIS A 7 -3.15 -52.13 -57.09
CA HIS A 7 -2.28 -50.95 -56.95
C HIS A 7 -2.87 -49.55 -57.28
N ARG A 8 -4.11 -49.54 -57.85
CA ARG A 8 -4.74 -48.22 -58.21
C ARG A 8 -5.67 -47.63 -57.14
N ILE A 9 -6.12 -48.43 -56.19
CA ILE A 9 -7.02 -47.93 -55.11
C ILE A 9 -6.24 -47.35 -53.93
N LEU A 10 -5.04 -47.78 -53.67
CA LEU A 10 -4.19 -47.25 -52.60
C LEU A 10 -3.58 -45.87 -52.93
N LEU A 11 -3.34 -45.58 -54.19
CA LEU A 11 -2.85 -44.23 -54.61
C LEU A 11 -3.95 -43.16 -54.56
N ALA A 12 -5.22 -43.52 -54.83
CA ALA A 12 -6.34 -42.54 -54.75
C ALA A 12 -6.71 -42.21 -53.29
N THR A 13 -6.65 -43.20 -52.38
CA THR A 13 -6.87 -42.95 -50.96
C THR A 13 -5.72 -42.19 -50.29
N GLY A 14 -4.48 -42.39 -50.70
CA GLY A 14 -3.33 -41.63 -50.24
C GLY A 14 -3.34 -40.16 -50.61
N VAL A 15 -3.77 -39.85 -51.85
CA VAL A 15 -3.85 -38.44 -52.30
C VAL A 15 -5.02 -37.71 -51.65
N VAL A 16 -6.15 -38.37 -51.40
CA VAL A 16 -7.28 -37.74 -50.71
C VAL A 16 -6.95 -37.54 -49.22
N SER A 17 -6.20 -38.49 -48.59
CA SER A 17 -5.74 -38.31 -47.20
C SER A 17 -4.69 -37.21 -47.06
N LEU A 18 -3.76 -37.05 -48.01
CA LEU A 18 -2.79 -35.98 -47.99
C LEU A 18 -3.44 -34.59 -48.27
N SER A 19 -4.44 -34.55 -49.14
CA SER A 19 -5.15 -33.28 -49.40
C SER A 19 -6.01 -32.87 -48.20
N ALA A 20 -6.65 -33.81 -47.50
CA ALA A 20 -7.40 -33.52 -46.30
C ALA A 20 -6.50 -33.12 -45.14
N PHE A 21 -5.29 -33.71 -44.99
CA PHE A 21 -4.33 -33.36 -43.99
C PHE A 21 -3.67 -32.02 -44.28
N ALA A 22 -3.39 -31.69 -45.52
CA ALA A 22 -2.90 -30.38 -45.91
C ALA A 22 -3.96 -29.29 -45.74
N ALA A 23 -5.25 -29.59 -46.03
CA ALA A 23 -6.34 -28.66 -45.72
C ALA A 23 -6.60 -28.46 -44.23
N LEU A 24 -6.47 -29.50 -43.42
CA LEU A 24 -6.53 -29.40 -41.95
C LEU A 24 -5.31 -28.67 -41.35
N LEU A 25 -4.10 -28.84 -41.91
CA LEU A 25 -2.92 -28.08 -41.50
C LEU A 25 -3.00 -26.61 -41.93
N VAL A 26 -3.55 -26.31 -43.10
CA VAL A 26 -3.79 -24.92 -43.55
C VAL A 26 -4.94 -24.27 -42.79
N LEU A 27 -5.99 -25.00 -42.44
CA LEU A 27 -7.05 -24.52 -41.56
C LEU A 27 -6.56 -24.39 -40.11
N GLY A 28 -5.72 -25.33 -39.58
CA GLY A 28 -5.09 -25.21 -38.30
C GLY A 28 -4.12 -24.03 -38.20
N SER A 29 -3.32 -23.80 -39.25
CA SER A 29 -2.42 -22.63 -39.29
C SER A 29 -3.16 -21.32 -39.60
N ALA A 30 -4.33 -21.36 -40.20
CA ALA A 30 -5.19 -20.18 -40.39
C ALA A 30 -5.95 -19.83 -39.11
N LEU A 31 -6.25 -20.82 -38.24
CA LEU A 31 -6.83 -20.57 -36.91
C LEU A 31 -5.76 -20.14 -35.88
N GLN A 32 -4.49 -20.53 -36.09
CA GLN A 32 -3.35 -20.04 -35.27
C GLN A 32 -2.79 -18.68 -35.76
N LYS A 33 -3.24 -18.20 -36.93
CA LYS A 33 -2.87 -16.88 -37.48
C LYS A 33 -4.09 -16.01 -37.75
N ALA A 34 -5.13 -16.12 -36.93
CA ALA A 34 -5.92 -14.92 -36.69
C ALA A 34 -4.92 -13.94 -36.06
N PRO A 35 -4.68 -12.74 -36.65
CA PRO A 35 -3.96 -11.72 -35.90
C PRO A 35 -4.67 -11.66 -34.56
N ALA A 36 -3.91 -11.74 -33.47
CA ALA A 36 -4.41 -11.25 -32.22
C ALA A 36 -5.08 -9.94 -32.60
N ARG A 37 -6.40 -9.86 -32.49
CA ARG A 37 -7.08 -8.59 -32.60
C ARG A 37 -6.33 -7.77 -31.58
N GLN A 38 -5.56 -6.78 -32.02
CA GLN A 38 -5.24 -5.67 -31.17
C GLN A 38 -6.63 -5.18 -30.75
N GLN A 39 -7.04 -5.66 -29.60
CA GLN A 39 -8.23 -5.15 -28.98
C GLN A 39 -7.98 -3.67 -28.86
N PRO A 40 -8.90 -2.82 -29.24
CA PRO A 40 -8.73 -1.42 -28.91
C PRO A 40 -8.43 -1.40 -27.42
N ARG A 41 -7.28 -0.80 -27.04
CA ARG A 41 -7.00 -0.47 -25.64
C ARG A 41 -8.21 0.33 -25.16
N ARG A 42 -9.18 -0.36 -24.59
CA ARG A 42 -10.16 0.33 -23.80
C ARG A 42 -9.40 0.67 -22.55
N VAL A 43 -9.29 1.94 -22.30
CA VAL A 43 -9.06 2.43 -20.96
C VAL A 43 -10.09 1.67 -20.12
N PRO A 44 -9.69 0.79 -19.18
CA PRO A 44 -10.62 0.15 -18.28
C PRO A 44 -11.51 1.24 -17.73
N HIS A 45 -12.70 0.91 -17.36
CA HIS A 45 -13.70 1.89 -16.98
C HIS A 45 -13.01 2.97 -16.16
N PHE A 46 -12.89 4.19 -16.67
CA PHE A 46 -11.98 5.26 -16.19
C PHE A 46 -12.05 5.48 -14.66
N ARG A 47 -13.05 4.93 -14.01
CA ARG A 47 -13.29 5.00 -12.58
C ARG A 47 -12.36 4.09 -11.77
N SER A 48 -11.86 3.00 -12.34
CA SER A 48 -10.88 2.12 -11.69
C SER A 48 -9.43 2.58 -11.83
N PHE A 49 -9.16 3.61 -12.64
CA PHE A 49 -7.80 4.08 -12.95
C PHE A 49 -7.30 5.26 -12.14
N ASP A 50 -8.17 5.98 -11.46
CA ASP A 50 -7.78 7.23 -10.78
C ASP A 50 -7.32 6.98 -9.33
N ARG A 51 -6.48 5.98 -9.17
CA ARG A 51 -5.99 5.46 -7.89
C ARG A 51 -5.07 6.40 -7.17
N ASP A 52 -4.25 7.08 -7.94
CA ASP A 52 -3.16 7.90 -7.41
C ASP A 52 -3.65 9.26 -6.91
N LEU A 53 -4.88 9.64 -7.25
CA LEU A 53 -5.50 10.84 -6.70
C LEU A 53 -5.75 10.78 -5.19
N PHE A 54 -5.80 9.59 -4.61
CA PHE A 54 -6.03 9.43 -3.17
C PHE A 54 -4.75 9.54 -2.35
N LYS A 55 -3.61 9.17 -2.89
CA LYS A 55 -2.31 9.39 -2.26
C LYS A 55 -1.98 10.87 -2.11
N THR A 56 -2.54 11.71 -2.98
CA THR A 56 -2.41 13.18 -2.95
C THR A 56 -3.55 13.89 -2.20
N ALA A 57 -4.52 13.17 -1.66
CA ALA A 57 -5.69 13.75 -0.98
C ALA A 57 -5.36 14.55 0.29
N VAL A 58 -4.12 14.50 0.76
CA VAL A 58 -3.58 15.44 1.77
C VAL A 58 -3.88 16.90 1.42
N ALA A 59 -3.91 17.24 0.14
CA ALA A 59 -4.17 18.58 -0.34
C ALA A 59 -5.67 18.99 -0.43
N ARG A 60 -6.61 18.06 -0.27
CA ARG A 60 -8.05 18.31 -0.52
C ARG A 60 -8.90 18.58 0.71
N VAL A 61 -8.37 18.52 1.91
CA VAL A 61 -9.12 18.80 3.16
C VAL A 61 -9.34 20.29 3.44
N ALA A 62 -9.27 21.14 2.45
CA ALA A 62 -9.48 22.60 2.59
C ALA A 62 -10.96 23.03 2.58
N GLY A 63 -11.92 22.12 2.63
CA GLY A 63 -13.36 22.43 2.62
C GLY A 63 -14.12 21.72 3.75
N GLY A 64 -14.46 22.47 4.78
CA GLY A 64 -15.11 22.03 6.02
C GLY A 64 -16.25 21.03 5.89
N GLY A 65 -15.96 19.79 6.12
CA GLY A 65 -16.81 18.63 6.24
C GLY A 65 -15.90 17.41 6.05
N GLU A 66 -15.93 16.43 6.96
CA GLU A 66 -15.28 15.16 6.68
C GLU A 66 -15.86 14.64 5.36
N PRO A 67 -15.08 14.54 4.28
CA PRO A 67 -15.58 13.86 3.11
C PRO A 67 -15.83 12.41 3.52
N ALA A 68 -17.01 11.92 3.21
CA ALA A 68 -17.30 10.52 3.35
C ALA A 68 -16.20 9.72 2.64
N SER A 69 -15.35 9.03 3.38
CA SER A 69 -14.48 7.94 2.95
C SER A 69 -13.34 8.19 1.97
N THR A 70 -12.71 9.32 1.86
CA THR A 70 -11.82 9.53 0.71
C THR A 70 -10.36 9.88 1.04
N ASP A 71 -9.97 9.73 2.29
CA ASP A 71 -8.59 10.09 2.69
C ASP A 71 -7.57 8.93 2.50
N GLY A 72 -7.97 7.81 1.91
CA GLY A 72 -7.15 6.60 1.77
C GLY A 72 -7.46 5.53 2.82
N ALA A 73 -7.12 4.27 2.51
CA ALA A 73 -7.40 3.12 3.37
C ALA A 73 -6.75 3.24 4.75
N ALA A 74 -5.49 3.64 4.79
CA ALA A 74 -4.75 3.74 6.04
C ALA A 74 -5.26 4.88 6.92
N GLN A 75 -5.66 6.02 6.33
CA GLN A 75 -6.27 7.11 7.09
C GLN A 75 -7.60 6.68 7.71
N GLU A 76 -8.47 6.03 6.96
CA GLU A 76 -9.73 5.52 7.50
C GLU A 76 -9.48 4.51 8.61
N THR A 77 -8.56 3.60 8.42
CA THR A 77 -8.15 2.61 9.43
C THR A 77 -7.63 3.28 10.71
N TYR A 78 -6.83 4.33 10.58
CA TYR A 78 -6.37 5.12 11.70
C TYR A 78 -7.52 5.84 12.42
N ASP A 79 -8.35 6.57 11.67
CA ASP A 79 -9.49 7.33 12.23
C ASP A 79 -10.49 6.42 12.96
N ASN A 80 -10.70 5.21 12.44
CA ASN A 80 -11.58 4.23 13.06
C ASN A 80 -11.02 3.71 14.39
N ARG A 81 -9.68 3.60 14.51
CA ARG A 81 -9.02 3.23 15.78
C ARG A 81 -8.93 4.40 16.75
N ALA A 82 -8.79 5.62 16.27
CA ALA A 82 -8.70 6.81 17.09
C ALA A 82 -10.06 7.25 17.67
N TYR A 83 -11.15 7.00 16.94
CA TYR A 83 -12.49 7.49 17.32
C TYR A 83 -12.92 6.98 18.72
N PRO A 84 -13.51 7.85 19.55
CA PRO A 84 -13.96 9.23 19.33
C PRO A 84 -12.87 10.32 19.49
N ALA A 85 -11.64 9.94 19.80
CA ALA A 85 -10.51 10.87 19.76
C ALA A 85 -10.09 11.16 18.31
N ALA A 86 -9.35 12.23 18.09
CA ALA A 86 -8.78 12.56 16.79
C ALA A 86 -7.40 11.95 16.57
N VAL A 87 -6.72 11.51 17.64
CA VAL A 87 -5.37 10.95 17.62
C VAL A 87 -5.25 9.78 18.59
N ILE A 88 -4.41 8.81 18.26
CA ILE A 88 -4.02 7.71 19.15
C ILE A 88 -2.81 8.19 19.97
N GLY A 89 -2.95 8.27 21.28
CA GLY A 89 -1.86 8.66 22.16
C GLY A 89 -0.80 7.56 22.32
N ALA A 90 0.44 7.95 22.58
CA ALA A 90 1.53 7.00 22.81
C ALA A 90 1.25 6.06 24.01
N ALA A 91 0.56 6.56 25.03
CA ALA A 91 0.22 5.77 26.21
C ALA A 91 -0.75 4.62 25.90
N GLU A 92 -1.77 4.89 25.11
CA GLU A 92 -2.77 3.93 24.66
C GLU A 92 -2.14 2.86 23.79
N GLN A 93 -1.37 3.27 22.79
CA GLN A 93 -0.67 2.36 21.90
C GLN A 93 0.32 1.44 22.65
N LEU A 94 1.12 2.00 23.56
CA LEU A 94 2.03 1.21 24.39
C LEU A 94 1.28 0.27 25.37
N ALA A 95 0.09 0.66 25.84
CA ALA A 95 -0.75 -0.20 26.66
C ALA A 95 -1.28 -1.40 25.85
N ALA A 96 -1.75 -1.15 24.63
CA ALA A 96 -2.19 -2.20 23.69
C ALA A 96 -1.06 -3.18 23.36
N ALA A 97 0.13 -2.66 23.01
CA ALA A 97 1.30 -3.49 22.73
C ALA A 97 1.71 -4.36 23.94
N ARG A 98 1.64 -3.81 25.17
CA ARG A 98 1.91 -4.59 26.40
C ARG A 98 0.85 -5.66 26.64
N ALA A 99 -0.43 -5.38 26.38
CA ALA A 99 -1.51 -6.35 26.51
C ALA A 99 -1.33 -7.51 25.51
N ALA A 100 -1.05 -7.20 24.25
CA ALA A 100 -0.73 -8.21 23.23
C ALA A 100 0.49 -9.05 23.61
N ALA A 101 1.58 -8.42 24.08
CA ALA A 101 2.78 -9.14 24.53
C ALA A 101 2.51 -10.02 25.77
N ALA A 102 1.57 -9.64 26.64
CA ALA A 102 1.18 -10.48 27.79
C ALA A 102 0.42 -11.73 27.33
N ILE A 103 -0.52 -11.58 26.39
CA ILE A 103 -1.25 -12.70 25.78
C ILE A 103 -0.26 -13.63 25.05
N ASN A 104 0.65 -13.10 24.25
CA ASN A 104 1.60 -13.89 23.46
C ASN A 104 2.59 -14.73 24.30
N ARG A 105 2.66 -14.53 25.63
CA ARG A 105 3.41 -15.38 26.55
C ARG A 105 2.62 -16.60 27.03
N LEU A 106 1.31 -16.63 26.77
CA LEU A 106 0.46 -17.75 27.14
C LEU A 106 0.62 -18.87 26.12
N PRO A 107 0.35 -20.14 26.48
CA PRO A 107 0.32 -21.22 25.52
C PRO A 107 -0.73 -20.96 24.41
N GLY A 108 -0.38 -21.28 23.18
CA GLY A 108 -1.30 -21.12 22.05
C GLY A 108 -2.58 -21.95 22.22
N GLY A 109 -3.69 -21.41 21.72
CA GLY A 109 -5.01 -22.04 21.81
C GLY A 109 -5.12 -23.31 20.99
N LYS A 110 -4.36 -23.41 19.88
CA LYS A 110 -4.27 -24.61 19.04
C LYS A 110 -2.86 -25.22 19.12
N ALA A 111 -2.78 -26.52 18.97
CA ALA A 111 -1.52 -27.27 18.97
C ALA A 111 -0.75 -27.12 17.64
N THR A 112 -1.43 -26.78 16.57
CA THR A 112 -0.87 -26.50 15.23
C THR A 112 -0.31 -25.08 15.17
N ASN A 113 0.66 -24.87 14.27
CA ASN A 113 1.19 -23.55 13.98
C ASN A 113 0.48 -22.94 12.77
N TRP A 114 0.47 -21.62 12.74
CA TRP A 114 0.15 -20.89 11.53
C TRP A 114 1.11 -21.27 10.40
N GLN A 115 0.61 -21.37 9.20
CA GLN A 115 1.36 -21.67 7.99
C GLN A 115 1.23 -20.47 7.04
N GLU A 116 2.34 -19.95 6.60
CA GLU A 116 2.35 -18.95 5.54
C GLU A 116 1.80 -19.58 4.25
N LEU A 117 0.80 -18.94 3.67
CA LEU A 117 0.21 -19.36 2.41
C LEU A 117 0.79 -18.54 1.24
N GLY A 118 1.32 -17.37 1.54
CA GLY A 118 1.84 -16.42 0.60
C GLY A 118 0.76 -15.45 0.10
N PRO A 119 0.92 -14.95 -1.15
CA PRO A 119 2.03 -15.24 -2.06
C PRO A 119 3.34 -14.60 -1.61
N SER A 120 4.44 -15.30 -1.84
CA SER A 120 5.78 -14.73 -1.70
C SER A 120 6.26 -14.28 -3.08
N GLY A 121 5.82 -13.08 -3.48
CA GLY A 121 5.82 -12.60 -4.86
C GLY A 121 4.75 -13.26 -5.72
N VAL A 122 3.89 -12.47 -6.34
CA VAL A 122 2.77 -12.94 -7.15
C VAL A 122 3.02 -12.60 -8.63
N PRO A 123 2.89 -13.58 -9.55
CA PRO A 123 3.06 -13.30 -10.97
C PRO A 123 1.87 -12.52 -11.52
N ALA A 124 2.16 -11.46 -12.28
CA ALA A 124 1.18 -10.83 -13.12
C ALA A 124 0.80 -11.75 -14.28
N SER A 125 -0.49 -11.83 -14.57
CA SER A 125 -0.99 -12.48 -15.77
C SER A 125 -0.70 -11.64 -17.02
N ALA A 126 -0.91 -12.20 -18.21
CA ALA A 126 -0.67 -11.49 -19.46
C ALA A 126 -1.52 -10.22 -19.59
N GLN A 127 -2.78 -10.27 -19.14
CA GLN A 127 -3.68 -9.12 -19.22
C GLN A 127 -3.35 -8.06 -18.19
N VAL A 128 -3.16 -8.45 -16.94
CA VAL A 128 -2.76 -7.54 -15.86
C VAL A 128 -1.43 -6.88 -16.19
N ALA A 129 -0.46 -7.63 -16.72
CA ALA A 129 0.79 -7.08 -17.18
C ALA A 129 0.59 -6.07 -18.34
N SER A 130 -0.33 -6.33 -19.27
CA SER A 130 -0.64 -5.41 -20.36
C SER A 130 -1.20 -4.07 -19.87
N GLU A 131 -2.03 -4.09 -18.85
CA GLU A 131 -2.71 -2.90 -18.34
C GLU A 131 -1.88 -2.13 -17.31
N SER A 132 -1.21 -2.83 -16.40
CA SER A 132 -0.48 -2.19 -15.29
C SER A 132 1.01 -1.98 -15.53
N THR A 133 1.64 -2.76 -16.41
CA THR A 133 3.09 -2.75 -16.63
C THR A 133 3.52 -2.69 -18.09
N GLY A 134 2.62 -2.33 -19.01
CA GLY A 134 2.98 -2.17 -20.43
C GLY A 134 3.16 -3.47 -21.22
N GLY A 135 2.87 -4.65 -20.66
CA GLY A 135 2.72 -5.86 -21.47
C GLY A 135 3.60 -7.05 -21.17
N THR A 136 4.22 -7.18 -19.98
CA THR A 136 5.13 -8.29 -19.71
C THR A 136 4.53 -9.36 -18.81
N VAL A 137 4.43 -10.56 -19.36
CA VAL A 137 4.04 -11.79 -18.64
C VAL A 137 5.18 -12.26 -17.74
N GLY A 138 4.86 -12.68 -16.52
CA GLY A 138 5.81 -13.32 -15.61
C GLY A 138 6.60 -12.36 -14.73
N VAL A 139 6.23 -11.09 -14.69
CA VAL A 139 6.71 -10.13 -13.68
C VAL A 139 6.08 -10.48 -12.34
N PHE A 140 6.89 -10.51 -11.29
CA PHE A 140 6.41 -10.79 -9.93
C PHE A 140 6.26 -9.48 -9.15
N PHE A 141 5.10 -9.29 -8.51
CA PHE A 141 4.82 -8.19 -7.59
C PHE A 141 4.96 -8.64 -6.14
N SER A 142 5.28 -7.68 -5.27
CA SER A 142 5.24 -7.82 -3.81
C SER A 142 4.68 -6.52 -3.21
N GLY A 143 4.78 -6.32 -1.90
CA GLY A 143 4.31 -5.09 -1.26
C GLY A 143 5.35 -3.97 -1.33
N ARG A 144 4.90 -2.75 -1.01
CA ARG A 144 5.65 -1.49 -1.08
C ARG A 144 6.99 -1.55 -0.37
N THR A 145 8.05 -1.18 -1.10
CA THR A 145 9.43 -1.10 -0.63
C THR A 145 9.87 0.36 -0.52
N THR A 146 10.17 0.80 0.68
CA THR A 146 10.46 2.20 1.03
C THR A 146 11.95 2.48 1.24
N ALA A 147 12.74 1.46 1.53
CA ALA A 147 14.17 1.60 1.77
C ALA A 147 14.98 0.45 1.17
N ILE A 148 16.18 0.75 0.68
CA ILE A 148 17.14 -0.24 0.19
C ILE A 148 18.53 0.09 0.74
N ALA A 149 19.18 -0.91 1.36
CA ALA A 149 20.59 -0.82 1.75
C ALA A 149 21.40 -1.93 1.09
N ILE A 150 22.40 -1.55 0.30
CA ILE A 150 23.28 -2.49 -0.39
C ILE A 150 24.53 -2.71 0.43
N SER A 151 24.91 -3.96 0.66
CA SER A 151 26.13 -4.28 1.40
C SER A 151 27.37 -3.61 0.77
N PRO A 152 28.22 -2.95 1.57
CA PRO A 152 29.49 -2.43 1.06
C PRO A 152 30.45 -3.52 0.57
N LYS A 153 30.09 -4.80 0.81
CA LYS A 153 30.79 -5.99 0.33
C LYS A 153 30.13 -6.62 -0.88
N CYS A 154 29.17 -5.96 -1.49
CA CYS A 154 28.54 -6.45 -2.72
C CYS A 154 29.56 -6.72 -3.80
N HIS A 155 29.56 -7.94 -4.32
CA HIS A 155 30.32 -8.36 -5.50
C HIS A 155 29.49 -9.33 -6.35
N ALA A 156 29.91 -9.59 -7.57
CA ALA A 156 29.08 -10.23 -8.59
C ALA A 156 28.45 -11.58 -8.18
N SER A 157 29.11 -12.35 -7.30
CA SER A 157 28.60 -13.65 -6.82
C SER A 157 28.00 -13.63 -5.41
N ASP A 158 28.07 -12.50 -4.72
CA ASP A 158 27.57 -12.34 -3.33
C ASP A 158 27.26 -10.85 -3.09
N CYS A 159 26.10 -10.43 -3.54
CA CYS A 159 25.61 -9.07 -3.36
C CYS A 159 24.40 -9.09 -2.43
N LYS A 160 24.63 -8.93 -1.15
CA LYS A 160 23.55 -8.80 -0.18
C LYS A 160 22.89 -7.44 -0.26
N ILE A 161 21.57 -7.43 -0.25
CA ILE A 161 20.79 -6.22 -0.03
C ILE A 161 19.78 -6.42 1.10
N PHE A 162 19.47 -5.35 1.77
CA PHE A 162 18.38 -5.28 2.73
C PHE A 162 17.34 -4.31 2.19
N ILE A 163 16.08 -4.66 2.37
CA ILE A 163 14.97 -3.76 2.07
C ILE A 163 14.12 -3.51 3.31
N GLY A 164 13.57 -2.32 3.39
CA GLY A 164 12.49 -1.96 4.30
C GLY A 164 11.18 -1.90 3.52
N ALA A 165 10.19 -2.63 4.01
CA ALA A 165 8.84 -2.57 3.47
C ALA A 165 7.93 -1.70 4.34
N ALA A 166 6.92 -1.07 3.73
CA ALA A 166 5.97 -0.19 4.43
C ALA A 166 5.19 -0.91 5.55
N GLY A 167 4.80 -2.15 5.33
CA GLY A 167 4.10 -2.97 6.33
C GLY A 167 4.70 -4.36 6.55
N GLY A 168 5.76 -4.71 5.80
CA GLY A 168 6.33 -6.06 5.76
C GLY A 168 7.61 -6.27 6.58
N GLY A 169 8.14 -5.22 7.23
CA GLY A 169 9.38 -5.29 8.00
C GLY A 169 10.64 -5.25 7.13
N VAL A 170 11.77 -5.68 7.71
CA VAL A 170 13.05 -5.79 7.02
C VAL A 170 13.20 -7.16 6.39
N TRP A 171 13.68 -7.20 5.14
CA TRP A 171 14.01 -8.42 4.41
C TRP A 171 15.44 -8.36 3.87
N GLU A 172 16.07 -9.52 3.76
CA GLU A 172 17.42 -9.69 3.23
C GLU A 172 17.39 -10.57 1.98
N ALA A 173 18.12 -10.18 0.93
CA ALA A 173 18.43 -11.05 -0.20
C ALA A 173 19.90 -11.49 -0.16
N ASP A 174 20.16 -12.77 -0.22
CA ASP A 174 21.53 -13.32 -0.18
C ASP A 174 22.39 -12.86 -1.34
N ASN A 175 21.86 -12.95 -2.57
CA ASN A 175 22.51 -12.43 -3.77
C ASN A 175 21.50 -11.76 -4.69
N ALA A 176 21.36 -10.46 -4.54
CA ALA A 176 20.40 -9.65 -5.31
C ALA A 176 20.77 -9.50 -6.80
N LEU A 177 21.98 -9.90 -7.21
CA LEU A 177 22.40 -9.93 -8.62
C LEU A 177 22.05 -11.25 -9.32
N ALA A 178 21.62 -12.27 -8.58
CA ALA A 178 21.08 -13.49 -9.18
C ALA A 178 19.79 -13.20 -9.97
N SER A 179 19.46 -14.08 -10.92
CA SER A 179 18.18 -13.97 -11.66
C SER A 179 16.96 -14.11 -10.74
N GLN A 180 17.08 -14.87 -9.67
CA GLN A 180 16.12 -15.02 -8.58
C GLN A 180 16.89 -15.02 -7.27
N PRO A 181 16.89 -13.89 -6.55
CA PRO A 181 17.45 -13.79 -5.21
C PRO A 181 16.68 -14.68 -4.23
N ASN A 182 17.38 -15.12 -3.20
CA ASN A 182 16.76 -15.84 -2.10
C ASN A 182 16.44 -14.84 -0.97
N TRP A 183 15.16 -14.56 -0.75
CA TRP A 183 14.69 -13.61 0.23
C TRP A 183 14.40 -14.25 1.58
N HIS A 184 14.82 -13.58 2.65
CA HIS A 184 14.57 -13.97 4.03
C HIS A 184 14.04 -12.80 4.85
N PRO A 185 13.02 -13.00 5.71
CA PRO A 185 12.64 -11.97 6.68
C PRO A 185 13.79 -11.72 7.66
N SER A 186 14.11 -10.46 7.88
CA SER A 186 15.24 -9.99 8.68
C SER A 186 14.83 -9.02 9.81
N GLY A 187 13.57 -9.04 10.25
CA GLY A 187 13.03 -8.10 11.24
C GLY A 187 13.05 -8.57 12.69
N ASN A 188 13.79 -9.66 13.02
CA ASN A 188 13.75 -10.24 14.36
C ASN A 188 14.26 -9.25 15.43
N GLY A 189 13.37 -8.83 16.33
CA GLY A 189 13.64 -7.85 17.40
C GLY A 189 13.15 -6.43 17.10
N ILE A 190 12.71 -6.13 15.87
CA ILE A 190 12.05 -4.86 15.52
C ILE A 190 10.58 -4.94 15.94
N ALA A 191 10.09 -3.93 16.63
CA ALA A 191 8.72 -3.89 17.15
C ALA A 191 7.70 -3.30 16.16
N SER A 192 8.13 -2.89 14.97
CA SER A 192 7.27 -2.35 13.91
C SER A 192 7.58 -3.02 12.58
N ASN A 193 6.56 -3.21 11.75
CA ASN A 193 6.74 -3.68 10.38
C ASN A 193 6.88 -2.52 9.37
N ALA A 194 6.62 -1.29 9.76
CA ALA A 194 6.85 -0.11 8.92
C ALA A 194 8.31 0.32 9.04
N ILE A 195 9.03 0.31 7.92
CA ILE A 195 10.47 0.66 7.85
C ILE A 195 10.64 1.80 6.86
N GLY A 196 11.14 2.94 7.30
CA GLY A 196 11.34 4.14 6.49
C GLY A 196 12.73 4.30 5.93
N SER A 197 13.74 3.77 6.62
CA SER A 197 15.14 3.91 6.18
C SER A 197 16.02 2.77 6.66
N LEU A 198 17.07 2.48 5.89
CA LEU A 198 18.10 1.49 6.19
C LEU A 198 19.47 2.08 5.85
N ALA A 199 20.45 1.91 6.72
CA ALA A 199 21.82 2.36 6.47
C ALA A 199 22.84 1.41 7.05
N PHE A 200 23.89 1.08 6.26
CA PHE A 200 25.08 0.42 6.80
C PHE A 200 25.94 1.42 7.56
N ASP A 201 26.61 0.94 8.60
CA ASP A 201 27.67 1.68 9.27
C ASP A 201 28.92 1.68 8.35
N PRO A 202 29.32 2.82 7.79
CA PRO A 202 30.45 2.90 6.87
C PRO A 202 31.81 2.63 7.54
N THR A 203 31.87 2.68 8.87
CA THR A 203 33.09 2.36 9.64
C THR A 203 33.28 0.86 9.85
N ASP A 204 32.20 0.07 9.74
CA ASP A 204 32.28 -1.40 9.84
C ASP A 204 32.79 -2.00 8.52
N ARG A 205 34.12 -2.20 8.45
CA ARG A 205 34.76 -2.79 7.27
C ARG A 205 34.22 -4.18 6.85
N PHE A 206 33.47 -4.84 7.72
CA PHE A 206 32.88 -6.14 7.44
C PHE A 206 31.43 -6.01 6.94
N GLY A 207 30.80 -4.84 7.08
CA GLY A 207 29.43 -4.56 6.68
C GLY A 207 28.39 -5.34 7.48
N ARG A 208 28.68 -5.67 8.75
CA ARG A 208 27.75 -6.41 9.63
C ARG A 208 26.78 -5.51 10.35
N THR A 209 27.17 -4.24 10.50
CA THR A 209 26.41 -3.26 11.29
C THR A 209 25.46 -2.51 10.36
N ILE A 210 24.17 -2.60 10.67
CA ILE A 210 23.09 -1.99 9.90
C ILE A 210 22.14 -1.29 10.87
N TYR A 211 21.63 -0.14 10.49
CA TYR A 211 20.57 0.59 11.19
C TYR A 211 19.27 0.52 10.40
N ALA A 212 18.14 0.44 11.12
CA ALA A 212 16.79 0.49 10.59
C ALA A 212 15.97 1.56 11.31
N GLY A 213 15.51 2.56 10.59
CA GLY A 213 14.56 3.56 11.05
C GLY A 213 13.14 3.07 10.80
N THR A 214 12.34 3.06 11.89
CA THR A 214 10.94 2.60 11.79
C THR A 214 10.01 3.74 11.43
N GLY A 215 8.83 3.39 10.89
CA GLY A 215 7.84 4.29 10.32
C GLY A 215 8.08 4.54 8.84
N GLU A 216 7.06 4.98 8.13
CA GLU A 216 7.13 5.32 6.72
C GLU A 216 6.96 6.83 6.52
N PRO A 217 7.96 7.53 5.95
CA PRO A 217 7.97 9.00 5.88
C PRO A 217 7.31 9.55 4.62
N ASN A 218 6.87 8.70 3.69
CA ASN A 218 6.31 9.17 2.42
C ASN A 218 5.08 10.03 2.65
N GLY A 219 5.07 11.23 2.09
CA GLY A 219 4.04 12.23 2.33
C GLY A 219 2.71 11.87 1.69
N SER A 220 2.04 10.87 2.22
CA SER A 220 0.75 10.37 1.74
C SER A 220 -0.21 10.05 2.88
N SER A 221 -1.41 9.64 2.53
CA SER A 221 -2.36 9.08 3.48
C SER A 221 -1.91 7.73 4.05
N ASP A 222 -0.90 7.09 3.47
CA ASP A 222 -0.44 5.74 3.82
C ASP A 222 0.83 5.72 4.68
N SER A 223 1.40 6.89 5.01
CA SER A 223 2.58 6.97 5.87
C SER A 223 2.30 6.49 7.29
N GLU A 224 3.24 5.76 7.88
CA GLU A 224 3.10 5.16 9.20
C GLU A 224 4.10 5.69 10.23
N ALA A 225 3.66 5.80 11.48
CA ALA A 225 4.50 6.22 12.60
C ALA A 225 5.48 5.11 13.00
N GLY A 226 6.66 5.52 13.48
CA GLY A 226 7.69 4.62 13.97
C GLY A 226 7.77 4.53 15.50
N VAL A 227 8.58 3.57 15.95
CA VAL A 227 8.84 3.27 17.37
C VAL A 227 10.32 3.36 17.71
N GLY A 228 11.10 4.06 16.92
CA GLY A 228 12.52 4.31 17.17
C GLY A 228 13.46 3.77 16.11
N LEU A 229 14.76 3.93 16.38
CA LEU A 229 15.86 3.43 15.57
C LEU A 229 16.33 2.07 16.12
N TYR A 230 16.57 1.13 15.24
CA TYR A 230 17.11 -0.20 15.56
C TYR A 230 18.47 -0.41 14.93
N LYS A 231 19.30 -1.22 15.60
CA LYS A 231 20.65 -1.58 15.16
C LYS A 231 20.83 -3.09 15.17
N SER A 232 21.35 -3.61 14.08
CA SER A 232 21.92 -4.97 14.00
C SER A 232 23.44 -4.89 13.94
N THR A 233 24.13 -5.89 14.51
CA THR A 233 25.61 -6.06 14.42
C THR A 233 25.99 -7.43 13.87
N ASP A 234 25.00 -8.18 13.41
CA ASP A 234 25.12 -9.57 12.96
C ASP A 234 24.54 -9.84 11.56
N PHE A 235 24.62 -8.83 10.67
CA PHE A 235 24.03 -8.86 9.31
C PHE A 235 22.51 -8.99 9.30
N GLY A 236 21.80 -8.28 10.16
CA GLY A 236 20.33 -8.26 10.18
C GLY A 236 19.68 -9.48 10.80
N LYS A 237 20.43 -10.43 11.37
CA LYS A 237 19.85 -11.64 12.01
C LYS A 237 19.08 -11.31 13.28
N SER A 238 19.54 -10.32 14.00
CA SER A 238 18.86 -9.78 15.19
C SER A 238 19.03 -8.27 15.27
N TRP A 239 18.02 -7.61 15.84
CA TRP A 239 17.97 -6.17 15.97
C TRP A 239 17.71 -5.76 17.41
N THR A 240 18.36 -4.70 17.83
CA THR A 240 18.20 -4.12 19.15
C THR A 240 17.81 -2.65 19.03
N LEU A 241 16.83 -2.22 19.81
CA LEU A 241 16.43 -0.82 19.89
C LEU A 241 17.62 0.03 20.34
N VAL A 242 17.93 1.07 19.59
CA VAL A 242 18.87 2.13 19.97
C VAL A 242 18.18 3.02 20.99
N SER A 243 18.48 2.78 22.27
CA SER A 243 17.70 3.29 23.40
C SER A 243 17.55 4.82 23.42
N GLY A 244 18.55 5.57 22.98
CA GLY A 244 18.48 7.03 22.91
C GLY A 244 17.41 7.55 21.96
N SER A 245 17.04 6.79 20.91
CA SER A 245 16.00 7.21 19.97
C SER A 245 14.62 7.34 20.62
N THR A 246 14.36 6.62 21.70
CA THR A 246 13.08 6.64 22.43
C THR A 246 13.17 7.21 23.83
N ALA A 247 14.37 7.19 24.45
CA ALA A 247 14.58 7.74 25.79
C ALA A 247 14.96 9.22 25.79
N SER A 248 15.66 9.70 24.75
CA SER A 248 15.96 11.13 24.60
C SER A 248 14.70 11.91 24.26
N THR A 249 14.64 13.14 24.76
CA THR A 249 13.48 14.00 24.57
C THR A 249 13.86 15.31 23.90
N ALA A 250 12.96 15.84 23.12
CA ALA A 250 13.04 17.12 22.43
C ALA A 250 11.75 17.91 22.64
N PRO A 251 11.68 19.19 22.28
CA PRO A 251 10.43 19.94 22.37
C PRO A 251 9.28 19.20 21.68
N CYS A 252 8.16 19.11 22.36
CA CYS A 252 6.97 18.50 21.75
C CYS A 252 6.45 19.39 20.61
N ALA A 253 5.90 18.77 19.57
CA ALA A 253 5.26 19.49 18.48
C ALA A 253 4.06 20.33 18.94
N SER A 254 3.40 19.96 20.03
CA SER A 254 2.36 20.76 20.68
C SER A 254 2.87 22.08 21.29
N GLY A 255 4.18 22.30 21.34
CA GLY A 255 4.79 23.46 22.03
C GLY A 255 4.82 23.36 23.56
N LEU A 256 4.34 22.28 24.14
CA LEU A 256 4.25 22.07 25.58
C LEU A 256 5.08 20.87 26.04
N GLY A 257 6.15 21.14 26.80
CA GLY A 257 6.99 20.10 27.38
C GLY A 257 7.98 19.44 26.41
N THR A 258 8.45 18.25 26.76
CA THR A 258 9.38 17.44 25.97
C THR A 258 8.80 16.07 25.69
N CYS A 259 9.04 15.56 24.47
CA CYS A 259 8.53 14.30 23.95
C CYS A 259 9.67 13.41 23.46
N PRO A 260 9.52 12.08 23.48
CA PRO A 260 10.51 11.16 22.92
C PRO A 260 10.81 11.49 21.43
N VAL A 261 12.10 11.46 21.05
CA VAL A 261 12.58 11.92 19.75
C VAL A 261 11.93 11.18 18.58
N ALA A 262 11.86 9.86 18.65
CA ALA A 262 11.43 9.05 17.52
C ALA A 262 10.18 8.20 17.79
N VAL A 263 9.46 8.44 18.86
CA VAL A 263 8.17 7.76 19.11
C VAL A 263 7.04 8.56 18.47
N GLY A 264 6.24 7.91 17.63
CA GLY A 264 5.17 8.58 16.88
C GLY A 264 5.69 9.43 15.71
N ARG A 265 6.95 9.21 15.31
CA ARG A 265 7.57 9.81 14.12
C ARG A 265 8.09 8.71 13.21
N SER A 266 8.08 8.95 11.90
CA SER A 266 8.86 8.12 10.97
C SER A 266 10.32 8.56 10.98
N ILE A 267 11.24 7.61 10.75
CA ILE A 267 12.66 7.89 10.50
C ILE A 267 12.91 7.60 9.02
N GLY A 268 12.86 8.66 8.20
CA GLY A 268 12.99 8.57 6.74
C GLY A 268 14.43 8.58 6.25
N ALA A 269 15.36 9.07 7.07
CA ALA A 269 16.77 9.14 6.69
C ALA A 269 17.68 8.81 7.86
N ILE A 270 18.78 8.10 7.58
CA ILE A 270 19.82 7.74 8.55
C ILE A 270 21.18 7.99 7.90
N ALA A 271 22.06 8.71 8.58
CA ALA A 271 23.44 8.84 8.17
C ALA A 271 24.38 8.59 9.35
N VAL A 272 25.43 7.79 9.13
CA VAL A 272 26.48 7.52 10.10
C VAL A 272 27.79 8.12 9.59
N ASP A 273 28.50 8.86 10.46
CA ASP A 273 29.76 9.50 10.08
C ASP A 273 30.78 8.46 9.61
N PRO A 274 31.36 8.61 8.39
CA PRO A 274 32.24 7.59 7.81
C PRO A 274 33.57 7.39 8.55
N VAL A 275 33.87 8.23 9.53
CA VAL A 275 35.09 8.12 10.35
C VAL A 275 34.80 8.00 11.84
N ASN A 276 33.53 8.08 12.26
CA ASN A 276 33.11 8.00 13.65
C ASN A 276 31.75 7.32 13.80
N ALA A 277 31.74 6.02 14.04
CA ALA A 277 30.53 5.22 14.25
C ALA A 277 29.61 5.71 15.39
N ASN A 278 30.11 6.53 16.30
CA ASN A 278 29.32 7.09 17.39
C ASN A 278 28.54 8.35 16.98
N HIS A 279 28.84 8.90 15.81
CA HIS A 279 28.17 10.09 15.30
C HIS A 279 27.09 9.67 14.27
N ILE A 280 25.83 9.77 14.69
CA ILE A 280 24.67 9.25 13.94
C ILE A 280 23.66 10.38 13.78
N PHE A 281 23.13 10.54 12.59
CA PHE A 281 22.01 11.42 12.28
C PHE A 281 20.77 10.63 11.93
N ILE A 282 19.61 11.08 12.43
CA ILE A 282 18.30 10.59 12.02
C ILE A 282 17.42 11.76 11.58
N GLY A 283 16.90 11.66 10.37
CA GLY A 283 15.86 12.55 9.87
C GLY A 283 14.50 12.03 10.29
N THR A 284 13.75 12.82 11.05
CA THR A 284 12.39 12.47 11.45
C THR A 284 11.36 13.25 10.66
N ASP A 285 10.28 12.59 10.32
CA ASP A 285 9.16 13.17 9.59
C ASP A 285 7.83 12.82 10.28
N VAL A 286 6.77 13.48 9.83
CA VAL A 286 5.42 13.18 10.25
C VAL A 286 5.01 11.82 9.71
N ALA A 287 4.38 11.06 10.58
CA ALA A 287 3.66 9.87 10.19
C ALA A 287 2.17 10.07 10.49
N ARG A 288 1.34 9.87 9.51
CA ARG A 288 -0.11 10.11 9.62
C ARG A 288 -0.85 8.99 10.32
N HIS A 289 -0.36 7.76 10.16
CA HIS A 289 -1.05 6.59 10.67
C HIS A 289 -0.19 5.83 11.66
N GLY A 290 -0.82 5.33 12.71
CA GLY A 290 -0.29 4.24 13.45
C GLY A 290 -1.14 3.03 13.12
N SER A 291 -0.66 2.15 12.23
CA SER A 291 -1.25 0.84 12.18
C SER A 291 -0.60 -0.03 13.24
N SER A 292 -1.36 -0.95 13.76
CA SER A 292 -0.94 -2.08 14.56
C SER A 292 0.02 -1.82 15.74
N SER A 293 1.22 -1.44 15.53
CA SER A 293 2.25 -1.44 16.55
C SER A 293 2.72 -0.04 16.95
N VAL A 294 2.17 1.01 16.33
CA VAL A 294 2.69 2.37 16.49
C VAL A 294 1.57 3.38 16.72
N ASN A 295 1.90 4.46 17.41
CA ASN A 295 1.01 5.59 17.48
C ASN A 295 1.36 6.58 16.37
N GLY A 296 0.35 7.13 15.77
CA GLY A 296 0.47 8.16 14.75
C GLY A 296 -0.79 9.00 14.78
N GLY A 297 -0.97 9.83 13.82
CA GLY A 297 -2.15 10.66 13.79
C GLY A 297 -2.33 11.38 12.48
N ARG A 298 -3.57 11.68 12.17
CA ARG A 298 -3.94 12.62 11.12
C ARG A 298 -3.22 13.94 11.30
N PHE A 299 -2.94 14.26 12.55
CA PHE A 299 -2.23 15.44 12.99
C PHE A 299 -1.08 15.02 13.86
N THR A 300 -0.14 15.92 14.09
CA THR A 300 0.95 15.69 15.00
C THR A 300 0.44 15.16 16.34
N PRO A 301 0.82 13.93 16.74
CA PRO A 301 0.38 13.38 18.02
C PRO A 301 0.78 14.30 19.17
N PRO A 302 -0.05 14.49 20.19
CA PRO A 302 0.28 15.35 21.33
C PRO A 302 1.57 14.98 22.04
N GLY A 303 1.94 13.72 22.01
CA GLY A 303 3.16 13.17 22.64
C GLY A 303 4.34 12.97 21.70
N ALA A 304 4.33 13.56 20.50
CA ALA A 304 5.44 13.45 19.54
C ALA A 304 6.34 14.68 19.58
N ALA A 305 7.65 14.46 19.40
CA ALA A 305 8.63 15.55 19.29
C ALA A 305 8.43 16.35 17.98
N GLN A 306 9.02 17.53 17.91
CA GLN A 306 9.13 18.28 16.66
C GLN A 306 9.88 17.45 15.61
N VAL A 307 9.45 17.57 14.35
CA VAL A 307 10.13 16.92 13.21
C VAL A 307 11.42 17.67 12.85
N GLY A 308 12.36 16.97 12.21
CA GLY A 308 13.61 17.56 11.77
C GLY A 308 14.80 16.60 11.87
N LEU A 309 15.98 17.14 11.99
CA LEU A 309 17.22 16.40 12.10
C LEU A 309 17.68 16.28 13.55
N TYR A 310 17.96 15.07 13.99
CA TYR A 310 18.50 14.76 15.29
C TYR A 310 19.86 14.10 15.15
N GLU A 311 20.76 14.33 16.13
CA GLU A 311 22.08 13.74 16.14
C GLU A 311 22.41 13.06 17.47
N SER A 312 23.19 12.01 17.39
CA SER A 312 23.86 11.36 18.50
C SER A 312 25.38 11.44 18.27
N THR A 313 26.13 11.74 19.32
CA THR A 313 27.59 11.70 19.31
C THR A 313 28.17 10.62 20.21
N ASP A 314 27.32 9.76 20.76
CA ASP A 314 27.64 8.71 21.75
C ASP A 314 27.16 7.30 21.30
N GLY A 315 26.99 7.10 20.00
CA GLY A 315 26.60 5.80 19.43
C GLY A 315 25.13 5.44 19.63
N GLY A 316 24.29 6.46 19.82
CA GLY A 316 22.83 6.29 19.96
C GLY A 316 22.37 6.12 21.41
N VAL A 317 23.24 6.34 22.41
CA VAL A 317 22.84 6.36 23.82
C VAL A 317 21.94 7.56 24.10
N SER A 318 22.24 8.69 23.47
CA SER A 318 21.39 9.88 23.51
C SER A 318 21.28 10.54 22.13
N PHE A 319 20.16 11.26 21.89
CA PHE A 319 19.93 12.10 20.73
C PHE A 319 19.53 13.50 21.15
N ALA A 320 20.04 14.49 20.44
CA ALA A 320 19.69 15.91 20.61
C ALA A 320 19.23 16.49 19.27
N PRO A 321 18.41 17.55 19.26
CA PRO A 321 18.12 18.27 18.04
C PRO A 321 19.40 18.81 17.39
N ALA A 322 19.69 18.41 16.15
CA ALA A 322 20.74 19.00 15.32
C ALA A 322 20.19 20.21 14.56
N PHE A 323 19.01 20.08 13.99
CA PHE A 323 18.29 21.18 13.34
C PHE A 323 16.79 20.90 13.28
N LEU A 324 16.01 21.82 13.83
CA LEU A 324 14.56 21.83 13.78
C LEU A 324 14.10 23.07 13.02
N PRO A 325 13.63 22.95 11.77
CA PRO A 325 13.11 24.09 11.04
C PRO A 325 11.93 24.73 11.76
N THR A 326 11.83 26.06 11.73
CA THR A 326 10.73 26.81 12.37
C THR A 326 10.11 27.80 11.38
N PRO A 327 8.80 28.04 11.41
CA PRO A 327 7.82 27.42 12.31
C PRO A 327 7.56 25.96 11.99
N GLN A 328 7.43 25.14 13.02
CA GLN A 328 6.93 23.78 12.90
C GLN A 328 5.45 23.81 12.52
N ASP A 329 4.99 22.75 11.89
CA ASP A 329 3.57 22.58 11.67
C ASP A 329 2.91 22.14 12.99
N THR A 330 2.38 23.12 13.70
CA THR A 330 1.59 22.86 14.89
C THR A 330 0.13 22.77 14.49
N VAL A 331 -0.33 21.57 14.21
CA VAL A 331 -1.74 21.39 13.89
C VAL A 331 -2.57 21.53 15.15
N ASN A 332 -3.48 22.49 15.12
CA ASN A 332 -4.51 22.61 16.13
C ASN A 332 -5.53 21.47 15.95
N PRO A 333 -5.67 20.53 16.90
CA PRO A 333 -6.66 19.44 16.78
C PRO A 333 -8.10 19.95 16.60
N SER A 334 -8.38 21.20 16.99
CA SER A 334 -9.69 21.84 16.78
C SER A 334 -9.86 22.45 15.39
N ASN A 335 -8.81 22.52 14.58
CA ASN A 335 -8.88 22.98 13.20
C ASN A 335 -8.08 22.05 12.28
N PRO A 336 -8.64 20.89 11.96
CA PRO A 336 -7.97 19.85 11.18
C PRO A 336 -7.73 20.24 9.70
N THR A 337 -8.30 21.36 9.25
CA THR A 337 -8.21 21.79 7.84
C THR A 337 -7.05 22.75 7.57
N GLY A 338 -6.28 23.10 8.57
CA GLY A 338 -5.28 24.18 8.47
C GLY A 338 -3.84 23.73 8.57
N GLY A 339 -3.55 22.43 8.53
CA GLY A 339 -2.21 21.93 8.78
C GLY A 339 -1.52 21.31 7.58
N ASP A 340 -0.28 21.64 7.40
CA ASP A 340 0.65 20.93 6.57
C ASP A 340 1.45 19.95 7.42
N PHE A 341 1.16 18.68 7.28
CA PHE A 341 1.67 17.65 8.18
C PHE A 341 3.15 17.34 8.05
N PHE A 342 3.74 17.68 6.90
CA PHE A 342 5.12 17.29 6.57
C PHE A 342 6.11 18.43 6.74
N ARG A 343 5.63 19.63 6.96
CA ARG A 343 6.44 20.83 7.04
C ARG A 343 7.49 20.76 8.13
N GLY A 344 8.77 20.87 7.70
CA GLY A 344 9.92 20.75 8.58
C GLY A 344 10.42 19.34 8.82
N GLY A 345 9.70 18.32 8.32
CA GLY A 345 10.18 16.94 8.29
C GLY A 345 11.45 16.82 7.44
N ALA A 346 12.40 16.01 7.90
CA ALA A 346 13.63 15.76 7.15
C ALA A 346 13.39 14.65 6.13
N SER A 347 13.39 14.98 4.85
CA SER A 347 13.20 14.02 3.76
C SER A 347 14.48 13.23 3.47
N ASP A 348 15.66 13.82 3.62
CA ASP A 348 16.95 13.15 3.38
C ASP A 348 18.08 13.75 4.22
N VAL A 349 19.15 12.97 4.47
CA VAL A 349 20.41 13.38 5.08
C VAL A 349 21.59 12.65 4.47
N GLU A 350 22.56 13.41 3.93
CA GLU A 350 23.79 12.87 3.37
C GLU A 350 25.03 13.54 3.99
N LEU A 351 26.13 12.78 4.08
CA LEU A 351 27.39 13.24 4.65
C LEU A 351 28.48 13.30 3.59
N TYR A 352 29.24 14.39 3.57
CA TYR A 352 30.41 14.52 2.71
C TYR A 352 31.68 14.70 3.53
N ARG A 353 32.64 13.78 3.37
CA ARG A 353 33.91 13.83 4.10
C ARG A 353 34.96 14.58 3.32
N THR A 354 35.49 15.66 3.92
CA THR A 354 36.69 16.36 3.47
C THR A 354 37.90 15.99 4.34
N SER A 355 39.08 16.49 4.00
CA SER A 355 40.28 16.27 4.85
C SER A 355 40.19 16.93 6.23
N GLY A 356 39.33 17.90 6.41
CA GLY A 356 39.22 18.71 7.64
C GLY A 356 37.97 18.44 8.47
N GLU A 357 36.87 18.04 7.84
CA GLU A 357 35.58 17.93 8.50
C GLU A 357 34.66 16.91 7.82
N THR A 358 33.61 16.49 8.51
CA THR A 358 32.43 15.85 7.90
C THR A 358 31.34 16.90 7.75
N GLN A 359 31.04 17.30 6.53
CA GLN A 359 29.91 18.19 6.23
C GLN A 359 28.59 17.40 6.30
N VAL A 360 27.56 18.04 6.82
CA VAL A 360 26.22 17.44 6.95
C VAL A 360 25.24 18.19 6.06
N TYR A 361 24.60 17.50 5.16
CA TYR A 361 23.55 18.03 4.28
C TYR A 361 22.23 17.39 4.64
N ALA A 362 21.15 18.17 4.69
CA ALA A 362 19.81 17.66 4.95
C ALA A 362 18.77 18.47 4.17
N ALA A 363 17.78 17.76 3.63
CA ALA A 363 16.61 18.36 2.99
C ALA A 363 15.40 18.30 3.93
N PHE A 364 14.55 19.33 3.84
CA PHE A 364 13.37 19.47 4.70
C PHE A 364 12.16 19.90 3.88
N PHE A 365 11.04 19.27 4.17
CA PHE A 365 9.76 19.70 3.58
C PHE A 365 9.52 21.19 3.82
N ASP A 366 9.26 21.93 2.76
CA ASP A 366 9.06 23.40 2.71
C ASP A 366 10.27 24.28 2.97
N TYR A 367 11.38 23.70 3.39
CA TYR A 367 12.55 24.50 3.78
C TYR A 367 13.73 24.37 2.81
N GLY A 368 13.72 23.41 1.88
CA GLY A 368 14.82 23.17 0.95
C GLY A 368 15.99 22.43 1.59
N VAL A 369 17.22 22.68 1.11
CA VAL A 369 18.44 21.99 1.58
C VAL A 369 19.25 22.90 2.49
N TYR A 370 19.70 22.34 3.60
CA TYR A 370 20.58 22.97 4.60
C TYR A 370 21.88 22.19 4.69
N ARG A 371 22.95 22.93 5.06
CA ARG A 371 24.28 22.37 5.29
C ARG A 371 24.84 22.86 6.62
N ARG A 372 25.58 21.99 7.31
CA ARG A 372 26.47 22.34 8.42
C ARG A 372 27.91 22.05 7.99
N SER A 373 28.72 23.08 7.92
CA SER A 373 30.15 23.01 7.56
C SER A 373 30.91 24.15 8.25
N PRO A 374 31.50 23.92 9.43
CA PRO A 374 32.28 24.93 10.11
C PRO A 374 33.39 25.59 9.27
N THR A 375 34.03 24.79 8.39
CA THR A 375 35.10 25.26 7.52
C THR A 375 34.59 26.25 6.45
N LEU A 376 33.42 26.00 5.85
CA LEU A 376 32.90 26.83 4.77
C LEU A 376 32.02 27.96 5.27
N ASP A 377 31.29 27.75 6.38
CA ASP A 377 30.28 28.66 6.87
C ASP A 377 30.70 29.46 8.11
N GLY A 378 31.83 29.08 8.73
CA GLY A 378 32.46 29.82 9.83
C GLY A 378 31.89 29.52 11.22
N ASP A 379 30.85 28.69 11.31
CA ASP A 379 30.25 28.25 12.57
C ASP A 379 29.71 26.81 12.45
N ASN A 380 29.19 26.23 13.56
CA ASN A 380 28.64 24.90 13.61
C ASN A 380 27.10 24.85 13.48
N ALA A 381 26.51 25.88 12.85
CA ALA A 381 25.08 25.94 12.61
C ALA A 381 24.71 25.35 11.22
N PHE A 382 23.44 25.03 11.05
CA PHE A 382 22.89 24.68 9.74
C PHE A 382 22.49 25.96 8.98
N HIS A 383 23.01 26.10 7.78
CA HIS A 383 22.71 27.20 6.88
C HIS A 383 21.98 26.73 5.63
N GLN A 384 20.93 27.45 5.23
CA GLN A 384 20.22 27.13 4.00
C GLN A 384 21.14 27.38 2.79
N ILE A 385 21.28 26.34 1.95
CA ILE A 385 22.10 26.44 0.73
C ILE A 385 21.24 26.40 -0.54
N PHE A 386 20.01 25.88 -0.43
CA PHE A 386 19.06 25.82 -1.54
C PHE A 386 17.64 26.02 -1.06
N LYS A 387 16.91 26.82 -1.83
CA LYS A 387 15.45 26.84 -1.86
C LYS A 387 15.02 27.39 -3.21
N SER A 388 14.02 26.79 -3.86
CA SER A 388 13.55 27.28 -5.15
C SER A 388 12.91 28.67 -5.03
N ALA A 389 13.08 29.51 -6.07
CA ALA A 389 12.48 30.85 -6.13
C ALA A 389 10.93 30.71 -6.12
N GLY A 390 10.29 31.38 -5.18
CA GLY A 390 8.85 31.31 -4.91
C GLY A 390 8.57 31.02 -3.43
N GLY A 391 9.56 30.53 -2.69
CA GLY A 391 9.46 30.18 -1.28
C GLY A 391 9.46 31.35 -0.29
N GLY A 392 9.07 32.54 -0.66
CA GLY A 392 9.07 33.70 0.24
C GLY A 392 7.94 33.77 1.24
N THR A 393 6.85 33.09 0.99
CA THR A 393 5.74 32.90 1.90
C THR A 393 5.38 31.44 1.86
N LEU A 394 5.64 30.74 2.94
CA LEU A 394 5.19 29.38 3.13
C LEU A 394 3.67 29.37 3.01
N ALA A 395 3.16 28.85 1.89
CA ALA A 395 1.73 28.68 1.74
C ALA A 395 1.24 27.60 2.72
N ASN A 396 0.07 27.80 3.31
CA ASN A 396 -0.51 26.88 4.31
C ASN A 396 -0.93 25.52 3.73
N SER A 397 -0.43 25.11 2.57
CA SER A 397 -0.85 23.91 1.86
C SER A 397 0.32 23.16 1.29
N SER A 398 1.51 23.23 1.89
CA SER A 398 2.65 22.67 1.21
C SER A 398 2.76 21.19 1.46
N THR A 399 2.62 20.49 0.39
CA THR A 399 3.17 19.19 0.13
C THR A 399 4.54 19.33 -0.57
N SER A 400 5.23 20.45 -0.34
CA SER A 400 6.48 20.79 -1.00
C SER A 400 7.58 19.91 -0.45
N ARG A 401 7.95 18.90 -1.22
CA ARG A 401 9.07 18.01 -0.95
C ARG A 401 10.32 18.53 -1.64
N THR A 402 11.43 18.45 -0.95
CA THR A 402 12.77 18.66 -1.49
C THR A 402 13.57 17.38 -1.29
N GLU A 403 14.18 16.87 -2.36
CA GLU A 403 15.09 15.73 -2.35
C GLU A 403 16.41 16.12 -2.99
N PHE A 404 17.51 15.52 -2.56
CA PHE A 404 18.82 15.86 -3.11
C PHE A 404 19.73 14.64 -3.19
N SER A 405 20.84 14.79 -3.91
CA SER A 405 21.94 13.83 -3.85
C SER A 405 23.28 14.51 -4.03
N LEU A 406 24.23 14.14 -3.19
CA LEU A 406 25.62 14.57 -3.29
C LEU A 406 26.32 13.75 -4.37
N ALA A 407 27.08 14.44 -5.23
CA ALA A 407 27.81 13.85 -6.34
C ALA A 407 29.25 14.38 -6.35
N PRO A 408 30.15 13.83 -5.52
CA PRO A 408 31.54 14.28 -5.46
C PRO A 408 32.25 14.20 -6.82
N ASP A 409 32.79 15.36 -7.28
CA ASP A 409 33.53 15.55 -8.53
C ASP A 409 34.85 16.25 -8.20
N GLU A 410 35.67 15.58 -7.39
CA GLU A 410 36.87 16.10 -6.75
C GLU A 410 37.71 17.04 -7.63
N PRO A 411 38.12 18.22 -7.16
CA PRO A 411 37.97 18.73 -5.78
C PRO A 411 36.62 19.41 -5.48
N ARG A 412 35.68 19.39 -6.40
CA ARG A 412 34.35 20.00 -6.28
C ARG A 412 33.36 19.02 -5.70
N LEU A 413 32.31 19.56 -5.14
CA LEU A 413 31.13 18.80 -4.75
C LEU A 413 29.93 19.28 -5.57
N ARG A 414 29.49 18.45 -6.49
CA ARG A 414 28.21 18.67 -7.17
C ARG A 414 27.05 18.25 -6.28
N VAL A 415 25.95 18.98 -6.35
CA VAL A 415 24.71 18.63 -5.67
C VAL A 415 23.55 18.71 -6.66
N TYR A 416 22.75 17.70 -6.72
CA TYR A 416 21.48 17.65 -7.46
C TYR A 416 20.32 17.85 -6.48
N VAL A 417 19.29 18.59 -6.90
CA VAL A 417 18.10 18.85 -6.10
C VAL A 417 16.86 18.74 -6.96
N GLY A 418 15.90 17.94 -6.51
CA GLY A 418 14.52 17.98 -6.95
C GLY A 418 13.69 18.78 -5.94
N ASP A 419 12.85 19.71 -6.40
CA ASP A 419 12.07 20.57 -5.51
C ASP A 419 10.74 20.98 -6.15
N THR A 420 9.66 20.87 -5.39
CA THR A 420 8.32 21.28 -5.85
C THR A 420 8.03 22.77 -5.62
N GLY A 421 8.88 23.48 -4.88
CA GLY A 421 8.66 24.88 -4.54
C GLY A 421 7.36 25.10 -3.79
N ASN A 422 6.52 26.01 -4.27
CA ASN A 422 5.19 26.30 -3.67
C ASN A 422 4.05 25.59 -4.40
N GLY A 423 4.32 24.56 -5.19
CA GLY A 423 3.34 23.92 -6.05
C GLY A 423 3.46 22.39 -6.08
N SER A 424 2.66 21.79 -6.94
CA SER A 424 2.68 20.35 -7.20
C SER A 424 3.60 19.97 -8.36
N ILE A 425 4.36 20.89 -8.93
CA ILE A 425 5.24 20.66 -10.07
C ILE A 425 6.69 20.67 -9.62
N ALA A 426 7.34 19.51 -9.70
CA ALA A 426 8.76 19.41 -9.42
C ALA A 426 9.60 20.04 -10.55
N ASP A 427 10.61 20.78 -10.14
CA ASP A 427 11.72 21.23 -10.96
C ASP A 427 13.01 20.57 -10.49
N PHE A 428 14.00 20.50 -11.37
CA PHE A 428 15.29 19.87 -11.11
C PHE A 428 16.42 20.89 -11.22
N PHE A 429 17.33 20.85 -10.27
CA PHE A 429 18.41 21.85 -10.11
C PHE A 429 19.74 21.15 -9.88
N ARG A 430 20.82 21.88 -10.19
CA ARG A 430 22.19 21.45 -9.94
C ARG A 430 23.07 22.63 -9.54
N VAL A 431 23.99 22.41 -8.62
CA VAL A 431 25.17 23.24 -8.43
C VAL A 431 26.42 22.38 -8.70
N ASP A 432 27.38 22.91 -9.48
CA ASP A 432 28.56 22.15 -9.87
C ASP A 432 29.70 22.20 -8.84
N ASP A 433 29.63 23.15 -7.89
CA ASP A 433 30.54 23.24 -6.75
C ASP A 433 29.82 23.85 -5.53
N ALA A 434 29.51 22.97 -4.59
CA ALA A 434 28.93 23.36 -3.30
C ALA A 434 30.02 23.66 -2.24
N ASN A 435 31.31 23.51 -2.56
CA ASN A 435 32.44 23.82 -1.64
C ASN A 435 32.71 25.34 -1.51
N VAL A 436 31.65 26.10 -1.41
CA VAL A 436 31.67 27.57 -1.16
C VAL A 436 30.76 27.90 0.03
N SER A 437 30.82 29.10 0.58
CA SER A 437 29.98 29.45 1.73
C SER A 437 28.49 29.36 1.42
N ALA A 438 27.69 29.02 2.41
CA ALA A 438 26.22 28.96 2.28
C ALA A 438 25.63 30.29 1.77
N GLY A 439 26.19 31.43 2.23
CA GLY A 439 25.81 32.75 1.74
C GLY A 439 26.03 32.92 0.23
N ALA A 440 27.09 32.35 -0.32
CA ALA A 440 27.35 32.39 -1.77
C ALA A 440 26.38 31.50 -2.56
N LEU A 441 25.94 30.41 -1.98
CA LEU A 441 24.93 29.54 -2.57
C LEU A 441 23.51 30.12 -2.51
N ALA A 442 23.17 30.82 -1.43
CA ALA A 442 21.84 31.34 -1.18
C ALA A 442 21.56 32.73 -1.81
N THR A 443 22.60 33.56 -2.01
CA THR A 443 22.51 34.98 -2.40
C THR A 443 22.57 35.21 -3.90
N GLY A 444 21.95 34.77 -4.68
CA GLY A 444 22.02 35.23 -6.03
C GLY A 444 20.73 35.03 -6.75
N GLY A 445 19.77 35.79 -6.43
CA GLY A 445 18.54 35.78 -7.25
C GLY A 445 18.36 34.41 -7.91
N THR A 446 17.90 33.84 -8.50
CA THR A 446 17.98 32.49 -9.00
C THR A 446 19.30 31.79 -8.62
N ASN A 447 19.58 31.76 -7.25
CA ASN A 447 20.38 30.68 -6.69
C ASN A 447 21.89 30.76 -6.95
N GLY A 448 22.67 31.36 -6.11
CA GLY A 448 24.11 31.43 -6.06
C GLY A 448 24.88 30.22 -6.65
N GLY A 449 25.03 30.19 -7.96
CA GLY A 449 25.65 29.08 -8.68
C GLY A 449 24.72 27.89 -9.03
N TRP A 450 23.49 27.85 -8.57
CA TRP A 450 22.51 26.84 -8.93
C TRP A 450 21.99 27.06 -10.35
N THR A 451 21.91 25.99 -11.10
CA THR A 451 21.32 25.97 -12.44
C THR A 451 20.00 25.20 -12.39
N LYS A 452 18.92 25.88 -12.79
CA LYS A 452 17.66 25.17 -13.04
C LYS A 452 17.81 24.40 -14.34
N LEU A 453 17.67 23.09 -14.27
CA LEU A 453 17.79 22.18 -15.40
C LEU A 453 16.43 21.90 -16.06
N SER A 454 15.34 21.99 -15.32
CA SER A 454 13.99 21.77 -15.85
C SER A 454 13.52 22.87 -16.76
N ASN A 455 12.82 22.49 -17.86
CA ASN A 455 12.25 23.39 -18.85
C ASN A 455 10.79 23.03 -19.14
N ALA A 456 9.93 24.04 -19.31
CA ALA A 456 8.51 23.84 -19.59
C ALA A 456 8.20 23.55 -21.07
N ALA A 457 9.16 23.80 -21.97
CA ALA A 457 8.97 23.63 -23.42
C ALA A 457 9.34 22.20 -23.84
N ASN A 458 8.38 21.45 -24.34
CA ASN A 458 8.62 20.12 -24.91
C ASN A 458 9.54 20.23 -26.15
N GLY A 459 10.31 19.16 -26.40
CA GLY A 459 11.33 19.12 -27.44
C GLY A 459 12.63 19.84 -27.07
N THR A 460 12.79 20.26 -25.82
CA THR A 460 14.01 20.92 -25.31
C THR A 460 14.67 20.12 -24.20
N PRO A 461 16.00 20.28 -23.99
CA PRO A 461 16.67 19.74 -22.81
C PRO A 461 15.97 20.18 -21.53
N GLY A 462 15.86 19.28 -20.55
CA GLY A 462 15.21 19.54 -19.27
C GLY A 462 13.69 19.41 -19.23
N PHE A 463 13.01 19.23 -20.38
CA PHE A 463 11.57 18.95 -20.34
C PHE A 463 11.27 17.62 -19.64
N ALA A 464 12.14 16.65 -19.77
CA ALA A 464 12.02 15.34 -19.11
C ALA A 464 12.02 15.44 -17.58
N SER A 465 12.84 16.30 -16.99
CA SER A 465 12.96 16.50 -15.54
C SER A 465 11.92 17.44 -14.96
N ARG A 466 11.10 18.11 -15.80
CA ARG A 466 10.00 18.90 -15.31
C ARG A 466 8.80 18.04 -14.95
N ASN A 467 8.27 18.24 -13.75
CA ASN A 467 7.11 17.47 -13.25
C ASN A 467 7.32 15.95 -13.31
N TYR A 468 8.53 15.49 -12.98
CA TYR A 468 8.90 14.08 -13.10
C TYR A 468 8.19 13.16 -12.11
N CYS A 469 7.65 13.70 -11.01
CA CYS A 469 6.85 13.01 -10.00
C CYS A 469 5.33 13.24 -10.17
N THR A 470 4.89 13.86 -11.27
CA THR A 470 3.48 14.17 -11.61
C THR A 470 2.78 14.99 -10.51
N THR A 471 1.67 14.47 -9.95
CA THR A 471 0.93 15.10 -8.85
C THR A 471 1.27 14.46 -7.50
N GLN A 472 2.20 13.50 -7.45
CA GLN A 472 2.50 12.70 -6.28
C GLN A 472 3.85 13.02 -5.64
N CYS A 473 4.43 14.18 -5.93
CA CYS A 473 5.77 14.55 -5.46
C CYS A 473 5.96 14.51 -3.93
N SER A 474 4.91 14.64 -3.15
CA SER A 474 4.98 14.46 -1.70
C SER A 474 5.20 13.00 -1.30
N TYR A 475 4.78 12.07 -2.15
CA TYR A 475 4.81 10.63 -1.92
C TYR A 475 6.05 9.96 -2.53
N ASP A 476 6.32 10.20 -3.81
CA ASP A 476 7.35 9.56 -4.60
C ASP A 476 8.19 10.56 -5.41
N MET A 477 9.40 10.87 -4.94
CA MET A 477 10.26 11.89 -5.55
C MET A 477 11.76 11.59 -5.37
N PRO A 478 12.25 10.35 -5.55
CA PRO A 478 13.66 10.06 -5.34
C PRO A 478 14.58 10.82 -6.32
N VAL A 479 15.71 11.30 -5.79
CA VAL A 479 16.84 11.85 -6.52
C VAL A 479 18.09 11.11 -6.09
N TYR A 480 18.83 10.52 -7.02
CA TYR A 480 19.99 9.69 -6.66
C TYR A 480 21.12 9.79 -7.67
N SER A 481 22.31 10.12 -7.21
CA SER A 481 23.55 10.07 -8.00
C SER A 481 24.45 8.95 -7.47
N PRO A 482 24.82 7.95 -8.31
CA PRO A 482 25.67 6.85 -7.87
C PRO A 482 27.06 7.32 -7.43
N PRO A 483 27.59 6.83 -6.31
CA PRO A 483 28.95 7.16 -5.87
C PRO A 483 30.00 6.90 -6.96
N GLY A 484 30.89 7.86 -7.18
CA GLY A 484 31.93 7.78 -8.19
C GLY A 484 31.49 8.05 -9.63
N ALA A 485 30.25 8.41 -9.86
CA ALA A 485 29.70 8.74 -11.17
C ALA A 485 28.98 10.10 -11.17
N PRO A 486 29.66 11.23 -10.91
CA PRO A 486 29.03 12.53 -10.62
C PRO A 486 28.22 13.11 -11.78
N ASN A 487 28.36 12.60 -13.00
CA ASN A 487 27.55 13.00 -14.15
C ASN A 487 26.30 12.13 -14.34
N VAL A 488 26.18 11.01 -13.61
CA VAL A 488 25.03 10.15 -13.65
C VAL A 488 24.05 10.53 -12.53
N VAL A 489 22.80 10.76 -12.88
CA VAL A 489 21.73 11.00 -11.91
C VAL A 489 20.45 10.30 -12.35
N TYR A 490 19.78 9.69 -11.40
CA TYR A 490 18.47 9.11 -11.54
C TYR A 490 17.46 9.99 -10.80
N ILE A 491 16.30 10.17 -11.42
CA ILE A 491 15.12 10.79 -10.79
C ILE A 491 13.93 9.86 -10.99
N GLY A 492 13.04 9.80 -10.02
CA GLY A 492 11.86 8.92 -10.06
C GLY A 492 10.62 9.60 -9.53
N GLY A 493 9.48 8.95 -9.74
CA GLY A 493 8.19 9.43 -9.30
C GLY A 493 7.07 8.52 -9.83
N ALA A 494 5.85 9.04 -9.86
CA ALA A 494 4.70 8.33 -10.37
C ALA A 494 4.79 8.11 -11.89
N MET A 495 4.26 6.96 -12.33
CA MET A 495 4.22 6.63 -13.75
C MET A 495 3.24 7.54 -14.51
N GLN A 496 3.71 8.08 -15.63
CA GLN A 496 2.91 8.94 -16.49
C GLN A 496 2.15 8.12 -17.53
N TYR A 497 1.09 7.47 -17.12
CA TYR A 497 0.30 6.55 -17.94
C TYR A 497 -0.14 7.13 -19.27
N GLY A 498 -0.54 8.42 -19.31
CA GLY A 498 -0.97 9.11 -20.54
C GLY A 498 0.11 9.27 -21.60
N GLU A 499 1.37 9.00 -21.28
CA GLU A 499 2.49 9.06 -22.21
C GLU A 499 2.90 7.70 -22.78
N ILE A 500 2.46 6.58 -22.18
CA ILE A 500 2.83 5.23 -22.59
C ILE A 500 2.32 4.96 -24.01
N GLY A 501 3.24 4.53 -24.89
CA GLY A 501 2.93 4.33 -26.32
C GLY A 501 2.75 5.63 -27.12
N GLY A 502 2.86 6.79 -26.46
CA GLY A 502 3.01 8.12 -27.02
C GLY A 502 4.48 8.58 -27.01
N ARG A 503 4.74 9.75 -26.42
CA ARG A 503 6.09 10.34 -26.40
C ARG A 503 7.07 9.67 -25.42
N SER A 504 6.62 8.80 -24.52
CA SER A 504 7.50 8.07 -23.60
C SER A 504 6.98 6.65 -23.32
N ASN A 505 7.68 5.95 -22.48
CA ASN A 505 7.28 4.67 -21.88
C ASN A 505 6.74 4.83 -20.44
N GLY A 506 6.38 6.05 -20.02
CA GLY A 506 5.79 6.32 -18.73
C GLY A 506 6.67 7.14 -17.77
N ARG A 507 7.96 7.30 -18.04
CA ARG A 507 8.93 8.12 -17.28
C ARG A 507 8.83 8.03 -15.75
N ALA A 508 8.51 6.85 -15.21
CA ALA A 508 8.47 6.63 -13.76
C ALA A 508 9.88 6.73 -13.14
N VAL A 509 10.89 6.27 -13.87
CA VAL A 509 12.31 6.52 -13.57
C VAL A 509 13.00 7.04 -14.82
N GLN A 510 13.85 8.04 -14.64
CA GLN A 510 14.62 8.66 -15.68
C GLN A 510 16.10 8.72 -15.30
N ARG A 511 16.99 8.57 -16.26
CA ARG A 511 18.44 8.60 -16.07
C ARG A 511 19.10 9.66 -16.96
N SER A 512 19.95 10.46 -16.36
CA SER A 512 20.90 11.32 -17.07
C SER A 512 22.33 10.79 -16.95
N GLU A 513 23.15 11.00 -17.95
CA GLU A 513 24.60 10.75 -17.93
C GLU A 513 25.42 12.01 -18.26
N ASP A 514 24.75 13.14 -18.42
CA ASP A 514 25.33 14.45 -18.72
C ASP A 514 25.01 15.50 -17.64
N ALA A 515 25.04 15.04 -16.40
CA ALA A 515 24.84 15.87 -15.21
C ALA A 515 23.45 16.55 -15.16
N GLY A 516 22.39 15.83 -15.54
CA GLY A 516 21.01 16.25 -15.43
C GLY A 516 20.50 17.13 -16.56
N VAL A 517 21.27 17.28 -17.66
CA VAL A 517 20.84 18.12 -18.79
C VAL A 517 19.82 17.39 -19.66
N ASN A 518 20.11 16.15 -20.03
CA ASN A 518 19.20 15.30 -20.79
C ASN A 518 18.91 14.03 -20.02
N PHE A 519 17.71 13.50 -20.21
CA PHE A 519 17.27 12.26 -19.56
C PHE A 519 16.75 11.25 -20.57
N THR A 520 16.91 9.97 -20.23
CA THR A 520 16.34 8.84 -20.94
C THR A 520 15.38 8.08 -20.01
N ASP A 521 14.35 7.46 -20.60
CA ASP A 521 13.28 6.78 -19.87
C ASP A 521 13.71 5.37 -19.47
N MET A 522 13.71 5.09 -18.16
CA MET A 522 14.11 3.81 -17.57
C MET A 522 12.90 2.93 -17.20
N THR A 523 11.70 3.32 -17.56
CA THR A 523 10.45 2.70 -17.06
C THR A 523 10.16 1.35 -17.69
N ILE A 524 10.37 1.21 -19.00
CA ILE A 524 10.13 -0.02 -19.75
C ILE A 524 11.40 -0.39 -20.51
N ASP A 525 11.84 -1.63 -20.40
CA ASP A 525 13.05 -2.12 -21.06
C ASP A 525 12.84 -2.42 -22.56
N SER A 526 13.92 -2.82 -23.23
CA SER A 526 13.87 -3.14 -24.66
C SER A 526 13.03 -4.37 -25.01
N GLN A 527 12.65 -5.18 -24.02
CA GLN A 527 11.81 -6.37 -24.15
C GLN A 527 10.35 -6.12 -23.75
N GLY A 528 10.04 -4.94 -23.22
CA GLY A 528 8.71 -4.57 -22.77
C GLY A 528 8.44 -4.84 -21.29
N VAL A 529 9.45 -5.21 -20.50
CA VAL A 529 9.32 -5.33 -19.04
C VAL A 529 9.25 -3.94 -18.42
N SER A 530 8.21 -3.66 -17.63
CA SER A 530 8.00 -2.38 -16.96
C SER A 530 8.32 -2.46 -15.46
N LEU A 531 8.74 -1.32 -14.91
CA LEU A 531 8.68 -1.06 -13.48
C LEU A 531 7.21 -0.99 -13.02
N HIS A 532 6.98 -1.21 -11.74
CA HIS A 532 5.71 -0.85 -11.09
C HIS A 532 5.60 0.69 -10.98
N PRO A 533 4.40 1.27 -10.93
CA PRO A 533 4.20 2.69 -10.61
C PRO A 533 4.76 3.08 -9.24
N ASP A 534 4.92 4.40 -9.00
CA ASP A 534 5.20 5.00 -7.68
C ASP A 534 6.55 4.58 -7.06
N GLN A 535 7.61 5.32 -7.43
CA GLN A 535 8.99 5.00 -7.07
C GLN A 535 9.40 5.69 -5.75
N HIS A 536 9.95 4.93 -4.79
CA HIS A 536 10.34 5.46 -3.47
C HIS A 536 11.83 5.59 -3.26
N VAL A 537 12.60 4.61 -3.74
CA VAL A 537 14.03 4.54 -3.48
C VAL A 537 14.80 3.99 -4.67
N ILE A 538 15.98 4.56 -4.93
CA ILE A 538 16.91 4.13 -5.96
C ILE A 538 18.29 3.96 -5.31
N ALA A 539 18.95 2.82 -5.54
CA ALA A 539 20.29 2.56 -5.01
C ALA A 539 21.16 1.78 -6.03
N ALA A 540 22.33 2.30 -6.35
CA ALA A 540 23.26 1.62 -7.24
C ALA A 540 24.18 0.64 -6.50
N THR A 541 24.62 -0.41 -7.18
CA THR A 541 25.66 -1.30 -6.65
C THR A 541 27.02 -0.57 -6.62
N PRO A 542 27.91 -0.90 -5.67
CA PRO A 542 29.28 -0.38 -5.69
C PRO A 542 30.13 -0.91 -6.86
N LEU A 543 29.59 -1.86 -7.65
CA LEU A 543 30.27 -2.49 -8.77
C LEU A 543 30.12 -1.71 -10.07
N ASP A 544 28.91 -1.18 -10.32
CA ASP A 544 28.56 -0.47 -11.54
C ASP A 544 27.42 0.53 -11.24
N PRO A 545 27.64 1.83 -11.51
CA PRO A 545 26.63 2.87 -11.27
C PRO A 545 25.36 2.70 -12.12
N ASN A 546 25.38 1.82 -13.12
CA ASN A 546 24.24 1.55 -13.98
C ASN A 546 23.44 0.32 -13.53
N ILE A 547 23.96 -0.49 -12.60
CA ILE A 547 23.22 -1.57 -11.96
C ILE A 547 22.56 -0.99 -10.72
N VAL A 548 21.27 -0.67 -10.83
CA VAL A 548 20.51 -0.03 -9.75
C VAL A 548 19.32 -0.89 -9.33
N PHE A 549 19.06 -0.87 -8.04
CA PHE A 549 17.83 -1.38 -7.44
C PHE A 549 16.86 -0.23 -7.24
N ILE A 550 15.58 -0.48 -7.51
CA ILE A 550 14.49 0.47 -7.41
C ILE A 550 13.40 -0.16 -6.55
N GLY A 551 13.07 0.49 -5.44
CA GLY A 551 11.93 0.14 -4.59
C GLY A 551 10.72 0.98 -4.94
N ASN A 552 9.55 0.34 -5.03
CA ASN A 552 8.27 0.96 -5.37
C ASN A 552 7.10 0.21 -4.71
N ASP A 553 5.86 0.60 -5.02
CA ASP A 553 4.67 -0.01 -4.42
C ASP A 553 4.48 -1.49 -4.75
N GLY A 554 5.12 -1.99 -5.79
CA GLY A 554 5.08 -3.40 -6.19
C GLY A 554 6.31 -4.22 -5.77
N GLY A 555 7.22 -3.66 -4.94
CA GLY A 555 8.39 -4.37 -4.44
C GLY A 555 9.72 -3.83 -4.94
N VAL A 556 10.58 -4.69 -5.46
CA VAL A 556 11.94 -4.36 -5.88
C VAL A 556 12.21 -4.76 -7.33
N TRP A 557 12.75 -3.81 -8.10
CA TRP A 557 13.24 -4.02 -9.45
C TRP A 557 14.74 -3.77 -9.55
N ARG A 558 15.38 -4.36 -10.57
CA ARG A 558 16.78 -4.15 -10.85
C ARG A 558 16.97 -3.81 -12.33
N LEU A 559 17.62 -2.67 -12.62
CA LEU A 559 18.21 -2.39 -13.93
C LEU A 559 19.56 -3.12 -14.04
N ASN A 560 19.78 -3.83 -15.13
CA ASN A 560 20.95 -4.72 -15.27
C ASN A 560 22.19 -4.06 -15.91
N GLY A 561 22.25 -2.72 -15.94
CA GLY A 561 23.44 -1.94 -16.25
C GLY A 561 23.74 -1.75 -17.74
N SER A 562 22.91 -2.28 -18.64
CA SER A 562 23.05 -2.10 -20.09
C SER A 562 21.83 -1.38 -20.68
N PHE A 563 22.06 -0.64 -21.78
CA PHE A 563 21.04 0.18 -22.42
C PHE A 563 20.94 -0.12 -23.91
N THR A 564 19.74 0.04 -24.47
CA THR A 564 19.41 -0.21 -25.87
C THR A 564 18.67 0.99 -26.45
N ASP A 565 19.01 1.37 -27.67
CA ASP A 565 18.28 2.37 -28.44
C ASP A 565 17.03 1.73 -29.07
N VAL A 566 15.85 2.18 -28.64
CA VAL A 566 14.56 1.77 -29.20
C VAL A 566 13.78 2.95 -29.82
N SER A 567 14.47 4.07 -30.05
CA SER A 567 13.87 5.32 -30.57
C SER A 567 13.22 5.15 -31.93
N SER A 568 13.59 4.12 -32.70
CA SER A 568 12.91 3.78 -33.95
C SER A 568 11.40 3.49 -33.79
N GLN A 569 10.96 3.09 -32.62
CA GLN A 569 9.54 2.90 -32.28
C GLN A 569 8.74 4.20 -32.38
N CYS A 570 9.38 5.37 -32.21
CA CYS A 570 8.71 6.67 -32.22
C CYS A 570 8.04 6.98 -33.57
N ALA A 571 8.60 6.45 -34.65
CA ALA A 571 8.02 6.61 -35.99
C ALA A 571 6.63 5.96 -36.13
N SER A 572 6.37 4.87 -35.39
CA SER A 572 5.09 4.15 -35.43
C SER A 572 4.05 4.72 -34.47
N ARG A 573 4.44 5.63 -33.56
CA ARG A 573 3.57 6.19 -32.54
C ARG A 573 2.73 7.39 -33.00
N SER A 574 2.76 7.73 -34.30
CA SER A 574 2.01 8.85 -34.91
C SER A 574 2.30 10.22 -34.26
N LEU A 575 3.54 10.41 -33.81
CA LEU A 575 3.99 11.66 -33.19
C LEU A 575 4.51 12.64 -34.23
N GLY A 576 4.35 13.93 -33.95
CA GLY A 576 4.91 15.01 -34.78
C GLY A 576 5.56 16.11 -33.92
N GLY A 577 6.40 16.97 -34.57
CA GLY A 577 7.01 18.11 -33.92
C GLY A 577 7.83 17.74 -32.68
N ASN A 578 7.67 18.50 -31.61
CA ASN A 578 8.43 18.36 -30.40
C ASN A 578 8.17 17.03 -29.66
N ASN A 579 6.98 16.46 -29.77
CA ASN A 579 6.70 15.16 -29.16
C ASN A 579 7.51 14.02 -29.80
N LEU A 580 7.81 14.12 -31.10
CA LEU A 580 8.68 13.16 -31.77
C LEU A 580 10.14 13.35 -31.32
N ILE A 581 10.57 14.59 -31.11
CA ILE A 581 11.91 14.90 -30.56
C ILE A 581 12.06 14.30 -29.17
N ASP A 582 11.09 14.55 -28.28
CA ASP A 582 11.09 13.99 -26.92
C ASP A 582 11.16 12.47 -26.96
N CYS A 583 10.28 11.83 -27.72
CA CYS A 583 10.26 10.38 -27.85
C CYS A 583 11.63 9.83 -28.32
N THR A 584 12.21 10.42 -29.36
CA THR A 584 13.50 9.95 -29.90
C THR A 584 14.61 10.09 -28.88
N ASN A 585 14.65 11.20 -28.15
CA ASN A 585 15.65 11.42 -27.11
C ASN A 585 15.47 10.47 -25.93
N TRP A 586 14.24 10.35 -25.42
CA TRP A 586 13.98 9.57 -24.21
C TRP A 586 14.10 8.07 -24.41
N LEU A 587 13.83 7.57 -25.62
CA LEU A 587 13.92 6.16 -25.95
C LEU A 587 15.27 5.75 -26.57
N SER A 588 16.24 6.67 -26.63
CA SER A 588 17.56 6.41 -27.21
C SER A 588 18.44 5.48 -26.35
N LYS A 589 18.15 5.34 -25.05
CA LYS A 589 18.91 4.51 -24.11
C LYS A 589 17.96 3.97 -23.02
N VAL A 590 16.97 3.15 -23.38
CA VAL A 590 16.17 2.43 -22.38
C VAL A 590 16.97 1.27 -21.78
N PRO A 591 16.62 0.74 -20.59
CA PRO A 591 17.27 -0.46 -20.07
C PRO A 591 17.17 -1.61 -21.08
N THR A 592 18.26 -2.34 -21.27
CA THR A 592 18.22 -3.56 -22.09
C THR A 592 17.37 -4.61 -21.40
N THR A 593 17.48 -4.70 -20.08
CA THR A 593 16.73 -5.66 -19.26
C THR A 593 16.41 -5.05 -17.90
N ILE A 594 15.16 -5.14 -17.51
CA ILE A 594 14.66 -4.93 -16.16
C ILE A 594 14.31 -6.29 -15.54
N SER A 595 14.67 -6.50 -14.29
CA SER A 595 14.32 -7.72 -13.54
C SER A 595 13.49 -7.37 -12.32
N ALA A 596 12.25 -7.83 -12.26
CA ALA A 596 11.48 -7.86 -11.02
C ALA A 596 12.05 -8.99 -10.15
N ILE A 597 12.66 -8.64 -9.02
CA ILE A 597 13.33 -9.60 -8.14
C ILE A 597 12.50 -9.98 -6.92
N ASN A 598 11.19 -9.91 -7.04
CA ASN A 598 10.21 -10.05 -5.96
C ASN A 598 9.86 -11.51 -5.60
N ARG A 599 10.30 -12.49 -6.39
CA ARG A 599 9.97 -13.88 -6.12
C ARG A 599 10.60 -14.34 -4.80
N GLY A 600 9.78 -14.78 -3.86
CA GLY A 600 10.21 -15.13 -2.51
C GLY A 600 10.06 -13.99 -1.50
N LEU A 601 9.72 -12.78 -1.93
CA LEU A 601 9.49 -11.63 -1.08
C LEU A 601 8.01 -11.57 -0.67
N GLY A 602 7.70 -11.81 0.61
CA GLY A 602 6.35 -11.87 1.16
C GLY A 602 5.96 -10.61 1.92
N THR A 603 5.74 -9.49 1.22
CA THR A 603 5.43 -8.19 1.86
C THR A 603 4.07 -7.60 1.45
N LEU A 604 3.21 -8.37 0.78
CA LEU A 604 1.90 -7.93 0.32
C LEU A 604 0.96 -7.56 1.48
N GLN A 605 0.22 -6.46 1.31
CA GLN A 605 -0.69 -5.87 2.29
C GLN A 605 -2.14 -6.30 2.01
N TYR A 606 -2.55 -7.48 2.51
CA TYR A 606 -3.90 -8.00 2.32
C TYR A 606 -4.94 -7.23 3.14
N GLN A 607 -6.04 -6.87 2.48
CA GLN A 607 -7.23 -6.27 3.09
C GLN A 607 -8.28 -7.36 3.44
N SER A 608 -8.36 -8.40 2.64
CA SER A 608 -9.28 -9.52 2.84
C SER A 608 -8.70 -10.82 2.29
N VAL A 609 -9.21 -11.95 2.78
CA VAL A 609 -9.01 -13.28 2.19
C VAL A 609 -10.35 -13.99 2.19
N SER A 610 -10.74 -14.57 1.07
CA SER A 610 -11.95 -15.40 0.90
C SER A 610 -11.60 -16.77 0.37
N ILE A 611 -12.44 -17.77 0.69
CA ILE A 611 -12.23 -19.16 0.34
C ILE A 611 -13.48 -19.76 -0.30
N SER A 612 -13.30 -20.78 -1.14
CA SER A 612 -14.41 -21.55 -1.70
C SER A 612 -14.92 -22.57 -0.69
N ALA A 613 -16.22 -22.55 -0.39
CA ALA A 613 -16.85 -23.58 0.44
C ALA A 613 -16.76 -24.99 -0.18
N GLN A 614 -16.62 -25.10 -1.52
CA GLN A 614 -16.47 -26.38 -2.22
C GLN A 614 -15.03 -26.92 -2.20
N ASP A 615 -14.03 -26.01 -2.09
CA ASP A 615 -12.61 -26.38 -2.04
C ASP A 615 -11.84 -25.36 -1.17
N PRO A 616 -12.04 -25.40 0.16
CA PRO A 616 -11.52 -24.37 1.07
C PRO A 616 -10.00 -24.36 1.19
N PHE A 617 -9.30 -25.42 0.75
CA PHE A 617 -7.83 -25.47 0.72
C PHE A 617 -7.25 -25.18 -0.66
N GLY A 618 -8.06 -25.29 -1.71
CA GLY A 618 -7.58 -25.22 -3.08
C GLY A 618 -8.03 -24.00 -3.87
N GLN A 619 -8.98 -23.22 -3.39
CA GLN A 619 -9.45 -22.01 -4.06
C GLN A 619 -9.60 -20.87 -3.06
N ILE A 620 -8.72 -19.89 -3.21
CA ILE A 620 -8.60 -18.75 -2.30
C ILE A 620 -8.51 -17.48 -3.15
N MET A 621 -9.01 -16.36 -2.63
CA MET A 621 -8.88 -15.05 -3.25
C MET A 621 -8.68 -14.00 -2.16
N GLY A 622 -7.98 -12.90 -2.49
CA GLY A 622 -7.79 -11.79 -1.55
C GLY A 622 -7.34 -10.53 -2.24
N GLY A 623 -7.80 -9.39 -1.75
CA GLY A 623 -7.43 -8.08 -2.23
C GLY A 623 -6.22 -7.53 -1.49
N THR A 624 -5.36 -6.80 -2.20
CA THR A 624 -4.18 -6.13 -1.66
C THR A 624 -4.13 -4.68 -2.10
N GLN A 625 -3.70 -3.81 -1.22
CA GLN A 625 -3.48 -2.42 -1.57
C GLN A 625 -2.40 -2.30 -2.66
N ASP A 626 -2.61 -1.44 -3.67
CA ASP A 626 -1.74 -1.12 -4.81
C ASP A 626 -1.37 -2.30 -5.75
N ASN A 627 -1.63 -3.55 -5.36
CA ASN A 627 -1.17 -4.74 -6.08
C ASN A 627 -2.30 -5.65 -6.60
N GLY A 628 -3.54 -5.16 -6.60
CA GLY A 628 -4.68 -5.84 -7.18
C GLY A 628 -5.31 -6.91 -6.30
N THR A 629 -6.21 -7.67 -6.90
CA THR A 629 -6.81 -8.85 -6.28
C THR A 629 -6.15 -10.11 -6.81
N HIS A 630 -5.79 -11.00 -5.90
CA HIS A 630 -5.08 -12.24 -6.19
C HIS A 630 -5.99 -13.44 -6.04
N ALA A 631 -5.78 -14.44 -6.88
CA ALA A 631 -6.43 -15.73 -6.75
C ALA A 631 -5.40 -16.85 -6.62
N PHE A 632 -5.75 -17.88 -5.86
CA PHE A 632 -4.97 -19.11 -5.68
C PHE A 632 -5.78 -20.32 -6.08
N PHE A 633 -5.13 -21.20 -6.85
CA PHE A 633 -5.65 -22.53 -7.17
C PHE A 633 -4.59 -23.59 -6.88
N SER A 634 -4.92 -24.58 -6.07
CA SER A 634 -4.01 -25.70 -5.78
C SER A 634 -3.79 -26.64 -6.96
N LYS A 635 -4.71 -26.60 -7.95
CA LYS A 635 -4.67 -27.45 -9.15
C LYS A 635 -4.65 -26.58 -10.41
N SER A 636 -3.82 -26.95 -11.39
CA SER A 636 -3.81 -26.33 -12.72
C SER A 636 -5.17 -26.46 -13.40
N GLY A 637 -5.61 -25.41 -14.09
CA GLY A 637 -6.89 -25.36 -14.79
C GLY A 637 -8.10 -25.04 -13.90
N GLY A 638 -7.90 -24.74 -12.62
CA GLY A 638 -8.99 -24.40 -11.71
C GLY A 638 -9.77 -23.14 -12.09
N ASN A 639 -9.12 -22.21 -12.79
CA ASN A 639 -9.71 -20.96 -13.31
C ASN A 639 -10.00 -21.00 -14.82
N GLY A 640 -9.84 -22.14 -15.48
CA GLY A 640 -9.96 -22.23 -16.95
C GLY A 640 -8.75 -21.72 -17.74
N GLN A 641 -7.78 -21.05 -17.10
CA GLN A 641 -6.57 -20.48 -17.73
C GLN A 641 -5.34 -21.39 -17.57
N GLY A 642 -5.46 -22.53 -16.92
CA GLY A 642 -4.35 -23.44 -16.67
C GLY A 642 -3.44 -23.03 -15.52
N ASN A 643 -3.77 -21.97 -14.78
CA ASN A 643 -2.99 -21.51 -13.64
C ASN A 643 -3.14 -22.45 -12.44
N SER A 644 -2.05 -22.68 -11.77
CA SER A 644 -1.98 -23.21 -10.42
C SER A 644 -1.18 -22.24 -9.55
N ASN A 645 -1.40 -22.28 -8.23
CA ASN A 645 -0.82 -21.32 -7.29
C ASN A 645 -1.39 -19.89 -7.44
N TRP A 646 -0.70 -18.91 -6.89
CA TRP A 646 -1.13 -17.52 -6.87
C TRP A 646 -0.90 -16.82 -8.22
N PHE A 647 -1.82 -15.93 -8.57
CA PHE A 647 -1.68 -14.98 -9.68
C PHE A 647 -2.55 -13.74 -9.44
N VAL A 648 -2.19 -12.63 -10.05
CA VAL A 648 -3.01 -11.41 -10.04
C VAL A 648 -4.15 -11.63 -11.03
N THR A 649 -5.39 -11.56 -10.56
CA THR A 649 -6.57 -11.75 -11.40
C THR A 649 -7.14 -10.46 -11.96
N ILE A 650 -6.96 -9.35 -11.22
CA ILE A 650 -7.31 -8.00 -11.66
C ILE A 650 -6.40 -7.00 -10.94
N PHE A 651 -6.04 -5.94 -11.65
CA PHE A 651 -5.16 -4.87 -11.15
C PHE A 651 -5.89 -3.90 -10.19
N GLY A 652 -5.16 -2.93 -9.71
CA GLY A 652 -5.67 -1.81 -8.89
C GLY A 652 -5.51 -2.02 -7.42
N ASP A 653 -6.21 -1.20 -6.65
CA ASP A 653 -6.43 -1.49 -5.25
C ASP A 653 -7.34 -2.71 -5.14
N GLY A 654 -6.92 -3.70 -4.38
CA GLY A 654 -7.77 -4.83 -4.01
C GLY A 654 -8.27 -4.64 -2.59
N GLY A 655 -9.58 -4.51 -2.43
CA GLY A 655 -10.25 -4.39 -1.13
C GLY A 655 -10.85 -5.71 -0.65
N GLN A 656 -12.17 -5.72 -0.52
CA GLN A 656 -12.90 -6.94 -0.16
C GLN A 656 -12.95 -7.92 -1.32
N SER A 657 -12.95 -9.19 -1.01
CA SER A 657 -13.10 -10.27 -1.98
C SER A 657 -14.13 -11.29 -1.50
N GLY A 658 -14.76 -12.03 -2.43
CA GLY A 658 -15.71 -13.08 -2.10
C GLY A 658 -15.76 -14.16 -3.16
N ILE A 659 -15.98 -15.40 -2.69
CA ILE A 659 -16.27 -16.57 -3.53
C ILE A 659 -17.65 -17.08 -3.14
N SER A 660 -18.54 -17.20 -4.11
CA SER A 660 -19.92 -17.64 -3.84
C SER A 660 -19.96 -18.99 -3.15
N PRO A 661 -20.68 -19.13 -2.03
CA PRO A 661 -20.78 -20.40 -1.30
C PRO A 661 -21.53 -21.48 -2.09
N SER A 662 -22.39 -21.13 -3.06
CA SER A 662 -23.12 -22.05 -3.92
C SER A 662 -22.38 -22.41 -5.21
N ASN A 663 -21.57 -21.50 -5.74
CA ASN A 663 -20.88 -21.65 -7.02
C ASN A 663 -19.51 -20.98 -7.03
N ALA A 664 -18.44 -21.74 -6.86
CA ALA A 664 -17.07 -21.25 -6.81
C ALA A 664 -16.59 -20.52 -8.09
N SER A 665 -17.34 -20.59 -9.19
CA SER A 665 -17.04 -19.79 -10.36
C SER A 665 -17.46 -18.34 -10.22
N LYS A 666 -18.43 -18.03 -9.34
CA LYS A 666 -18.89 -16.68 -9.08
C LYS A 666 -18.02 -16.04 -8.00
N ARG A 667 -17.53 -14.86 -8.28
CA ARG A 667 -16.64 -14.11 -7.39
C ARG A 667 -16.90 -12.62 -7.50
N PHE A 668 -16.65 -11.88 -6.44
CA PHE A 668 -16.57 -10.43 -6.49
C PHE A 668 -15.24 -9.96 -5.92
N HIS A 669 -14.85 -8.76 -6.29
CA HIS A 669 -13.88 -7.96 -5.57
C HIS A 669 -14.33 -6.51 -5.52
N THR A 670 -13.74 -5.75 -4.61
CA THR A 670 -13.88 -4.30 -4.58
C THR A 670 -12.55 -3.64 -4.89
N PHE A 671 -12.62 -2.53 -5.59
CA PHE A 671 -11.59 -1.51 -5.56
C PHE A 671 -11.83 -0.59 -4.34
N PHE A 672 -11.24 0.59 -4.34
CA PHE A 672 -11.59 1.63 -3.39
C PHE A 672 -12.98 2.20 -3.70
N ASP A 673 -13.59 2.86 -2.70
CA ASP A 673 -14.91 3.47 -2.85
C ASP A 673 -16.02 2.40 -3.07
N ALA A 674 -17.15 2.75 -3.63
CA ALA A 674 -18.22 1.81 -3.94
C ALA A 674 -18.04 1.12 -5.31
N GLN A 675 -16.81 0.71 -5.62
CA GLN A 675 -16.47 0.07 -6.89
C GLN A 675 -16.38 -1.44 -6.71
N ILE A 676 -17.27 -2.16 -7.39
CA ILE A 676 -17.42 -3.61 -7.30
C ILE A 676 -17.38 -4.20 -8.71
N ASP A 677 -16.65 -5.30 -8.86
CA ASP A 677 -16.68 -6.15 -10.04
C ASP A 677 -17.12 -7.57 -9.69
N MET A 678 -17.82 -8.19 -10.64
CA MET A 678 -18.25 -9.58 -10.60
C MET A 678 -17.53 -10.41 -11.66
N ASN A 679 -17.17 -11.64 -11.29
CA ASN A 679 -16.56 -12.63 -12.18
C ASN A 679 -17.34 -13.95 -12.12
N PHE A 680 -17.69 -14.52 -13.27
CA PHE A 680 -18.42 -15.78 -13.40
C PHE A 680 -17.55 -16.94 -13.88
N ARG A 681 -16.24 -16.70 -14.03
CA ARG A 681 -15.28 -17.62 -14.66
C ARG A 681 -14.13 -18.00 -13.74
N SER A 682 -14.40 -18.20 -12.45
CA SER A 682 -13.40 -18.64 -11.47
C SER A 682 -12.17 -17.74 -11.40
N ALA A 683 -12.37 -16.43 -11.31
CA ALA A 683 -11.30 -15.42 -11.35
C ALA A 683 -10.47 -15.41 -12.65
N ASP A 684 -11.07 -15.80 -13.79
CA ASP A 684 -10.50 -15.52 -15.11
C ASP A 684 -10.21 -14.02 -15.22
N GLU A 685 -8.97 -13.67 -15.51
CA GLU A 685 -8.49 -12.29 -15.58
C GLU A 685 -9.23 -11.41 -16.60
N LEU A 686 -9.85 -12.00 -17.61
CA LEU A 686 -10.68 -11.33 -18.61
C LEU A 686 -12.19 -11.40 -18.32
N GLY A 687 -12.56 -12.04 -17.21
CA GLY A 687 -13.95 -12.29 -16.85
C GLY A 687 -14.57 -11.28 -15.87
N TRP A 688 -13.88 -10.20 -15.54
CA TRP A 688 -14.35 -9.18 -14.60
C TRP A 688 -15.34 -8.23 -15.25
N ASN A 689 -16.43 -7.95 -14.54
CA ASN A 689 -17.56 -7.17 -15.03
C ASN A 689 -17.94 -6.11 -13.99
N TRP A 690 -17.91 -4.85 -14.38
CA TRP A 690 -18.30 -3.71 -13.57
C TRP A 690 -19.79 -3.79 -13.19
N VAL A 691 -20.12 -3.56 -11.92
CA VAL A 691 -21.51 -3.62 -11.44
C VAL A 691 -21.90 -2.46 -10.51
N SER A 692 -21.23 -1.33 -10.59
CA SER A 692 -21.35 -0.26 -9.61
C SER A 692 -22.05 1.01 -10.09
N ASP A 693 -22.59 1.05 -11.31
CA ASP A 693 -23.20 2.27 -11.84
C ASP A 693 -24.33 2.82 -10.97
N THR A 694 -25.05 1.97 -10.25
CA THR A 694 -26.13 2.37 -9.34
C THR A 694 -25.64 3.33 -8.25
N PHE A 695 -24.42 3.20 -7.79
CA PHE A 695 -23.87 4.02 -6.69
C PHE A 695 -23.36 5.40 -7.15
N PHE A 696 -23.19 5.62 -8.45
CA PHE A 696 -22.60 6.83 -8.99
C PHE A 696 -23.62 7.75 -9.69
N GLY A 697 -24.89 7.32 -9.83
CA GLY A 697 -25.95 8.06 -10.49
C GLY A 697 -25.82 8.14 -12.02
N PRO A 698 -26.87 8.61 -12.73
CA PRO A 698 -26.96 8.50 -14.19
C PRO A 698 -25.88 9.25 -14.99
N SER A 699 -25.21 10.21 -14.39
CA SER A 699 -24.19 11.03 -15.05
C SER A 699 -22.75 10.72 -14.61
N GLY A 700 -22.57 9.76 -13.70
CA GLY A 700 -21.27 9.56 -13.06
C GLY A 700 -20.78 10.73 -12.18
N ALA A 701 -21.63 11.75 -12.04
CA ALA A 701 -21.24 13.04 -11.47
C ALA A 701 -21.50 13.18 -9.95
N GLY A 702 -22.01 12.16 -9.28
CA GLY A 702 -22.32 12.25 -7.85
C GLY A 702 -22.34 10.90 -7.17
N ARG A 703 -21.63 10.80 -6.08
CA ARG A 703 -21.69 9.66 -5.14
C ARG A 703 -22.96 9.81 -4.33
N LEU A 704 -23.73 8.74 -4.23
CA LEU A 704 -25.06 8.83 -3.62
C LEU A 704 -25.04 8.83 -2.09
N GLU A 705 -24.08 8.13 -1.47
CA GLU A 705 -24.05 7.91 -0.03
C GLU A 705 -22.63 7.92 0.55
N GLY A 706 -22.52 8.16 1.87
CA GLY A 706 -21.33 7.95 2.66
C GLY A 706 -20.99 6.45 2.73
N ARG A 707 -19.71 6.12 2.75
CA ARG A 707 -19.21 4.74 2.66
C ARG A 707 -17.78 4.63 3.14
N SER A 708 -17.34 3.41 3.43
CA SER A 708 -15.93 3.12 3.71
C SER A 708 -15.07 3.14 2.44
N PHE A 709 -13.77 3.25 2.61
CA PHE A 709 -12.78 3.15 1.52
C PHE A 709 -12.88 1.79 0.83
N TYR A 710 -12.90 0.70 1.58
CA TYR A 710 -13.27 -0.63 1.11
C TYR A 710 -14.63 -1.00 1.70
N ILE A 711 -15.67 -0.97 0.87
CA ILE A 711 -17.05 -1.22 1.33
C ILE A 711 -17.25 -2.69 1.73
N PRO A 712 -18.02 -2.99 2.80
CA PRO A 712 -18.37 -4.35 3.14
C PRO A 712 -19.29 -4.94 2.09
N ILE A 713 -19.01 -6.16 1.63
CA ILE A 713 -19.82 -6.89 0.66
C ILE A 713 -19.78 -8.39 0.96
N ILE A 714 -20.92 -9.05 0.82
CA ILE A 714 -21.06 -10.49 1.02
C ILE A 714 -21.95 -11.10 -0.05
N PHE A 715 -21.68 -12.38 -0.41
CA PHE A 715 -22.69 -13.24 -1.00
C PHE A 715 -23.70 -13.69 0.07
N ASP A 716 -24.96 -13.83 -0.30
CA ASP A 716 -25.93 -14.51 0.57
C ASP A 716 -25.50 -15.98 0.75
N PRO A 717 -25.30 -16.47 1.98
CA PRO A 717 -24.83 -17.84 2.20
C PRO A 717 -25.85 -18.91 1.81
N ALA A 718 -27.12 -18.54 1.59
CA ALA A 718 -28.23 -19.47 1.36
C ALA A 718 -28.96 -19.26 0.03
N VAL A 719 -28.87 -18.06 -0.60
CA VAL A 719 -29.61 -17.72 -1.83
C VAL A 719 -28.65 -17.33 -2.92
N ASP A 720 -28.47 -18.21 -3.91
CA ASP A 720 -27.64 -17.94 -5.08
C ASP A 720 -28.12 -16.71 -5.85
N GLY A 721 -27.19 -15.91 -6.35
CA GLY A 721 -27.47 -14.66 -7.06
C GLY A 721 -27.87 -13.48 -6.18
N THR A 722 -27.86 -13.65 -4.86
CA THR A 722 -28.12 -12.54 -3.92
C THR A 722 -26.80 -12.09 -3.28
N GLU A 723 -26.53 -10.81 -3.33
CA GLU A 723 -25.42 -10.14 -2.63
C GLU A 723 -25.93 -8.96 -1.84
N PHE A 724 -25.20 -8.63 -0.77
CA PHE A 724 -25.44 -7.46 0.06
C PHE A 724 -24.17 -6.63 0.18
N THR A 725 -24.35 -5.30 0.17
CA THR A 725 -23.26 -4.34 0.47
C THR A 725 -23.78 -3.22 1.35
N GLY A 726 -22.87 -2.53 2.03
CA GLY A 726 -23.20 -1.45 2.96
C GLY A 726 -22.61 -0.11 2.53
N LEU A 727 -23.50 0.90 2.43
CA LEU A 727 -23.17 2.32 2.39
C LEU A 727 -23.89 3.00 3.58
N GLN A 728 -24.77 3.98 3.40
CA GLN A 728 -25.67 4.44 4.46
C GLN A 728 -26.92 3.54 4.58
N HIS A 729 -27.31 2.94 3.46
CA HIS A 729 -28.27 1.83 3.43
C HIS A 729 -27.54 0.50 3.27
N VAL A 730 -28.21 -0.58 3.66
CA VAL A 730 -27.87 -1.89 3.11
C VAL A 730 -28.43 -1.95 1.69
N TRP A 731 -27.60 -2.35 0.74
CA TRP A 731 -27.97 -2.52 -0.65
C TRP A 731 -27.98 -4.00 -1.01
N ARG A 732 -28.91 -4.41 -1.86
CA ARG A 732 -29.12 -5.80 -2.25
C ARG A 732 -29.28 -5.92 -3.77
N THR A 733 -28.69 -6.95 -4.36
CA THR A 733 -29.07 -7.50 -5.67
C THR A 733 -29.61 -8.91 -5.48
N GLN A 734 -30.37 -9.46 -6.44
CA GLN A 734 -30.99 -10.79 -6.34
C GLN A 734 -30.88 -11.62 -7.62
N ASP A 735 -30.08 -11.18 -8.58
CA ASP A 735 -29.91 -11.82 -9.89
C ASP A 735 -28.47 -11.68 -10.41
N ASP A 736 -27.48 -11.72 -9.51
CA ASP A 736 -26.08 -11.47 -9.86
C ASP A 736 -25.89 -10.14 -10.63
N ASN A 737 -26.53 -9.05 -10.20
CA ASN A 737 -26.44 -7.72 -10.81
C ASN A 737 -26.92 -7.64 -12.29
N GLY A 738 -27.85 -8.49 -12.71
CA GLY A 738 -28.39 -8.57 -14.08
C GLY A 738 -27.97 -9.82 -14.83
N GLY A 739 -27.23 -10.72 -14.19
CA GLY A 739 -26.86 -12.04 -14.69
C GLY A 739 -25.67 -12.06 -15.65
N GLN A 740 -25.02 -13.20 -15.70
CA GLN A 740 -23.76 -13.41 -16.43
C GLN A 740 -23.80 -12.95 -17.89
N ALA A 741 -24.82 -13.37 -18.67
CA ALA A 741 -24.86 -13.09 -20.12
C ALA A 741 -24.95 -11.60 -20.42
N PHE A 742 -25.71 -10.83 -19.64
CA PHE A 742 -25.82 -9.39 -19.75
C PHE A 742 -24.50 -8.73 -19.36
N LEU A 743 -23.95 -9.07 -18.19
CA LEU A 743 -22.74 -8.44 -17.66
C LEU A 743 -21.54 -8.68 -18.57
N GLU A 744 -21.29 -9.92 -19.01
CA GLU A 744 -20.17 -10.24 -19.89
C GLU A 744 -20.24 -9.55 -21.24
N SER A 745 -21.45 -9.29 -21.78
CA SER A 745 -21.59 -8.61 -23.07
C SER A 745 -21.57 -7.10 -22.96
N ASN A 746 -22.06 -6.53 -21.86
CA ASN A 746 -22.25 -5.10 -21.71
C ASN A 746 -21.27 -4.46 -20.71
N CYS A 747 -20.96 -5.12 -19.61
CA CYS A 747 -20.27 -4.55 -18.47
C CYS A 747 -18.86 -5.10 -18.22
N ASN A 748 -18.37 -5.99 -19.11
CA ASN A 748 -17.03 -6.54 -18.98
C ASN A 748 -15.99 -5.42 -19.09
N GLU A 749 -15.05 -5.34 -18.15
CA GLU A 749 -14.03 -4.29 -18.06
C GLU A 749 -13.16 -4.18 -19.31
N PHE A 750 -12.98 -5.27 -20.03
CA PHE A 750 -12.09 -5.36 -21.18
C PHE A 750 -12.85 -5.31 -22.51
N PHE A 751 -14.07 -5.83 -22.58
CA PHE A 751 -14.81 -6.03 -23.82
C PHE A 751 -16.23 -5.50 -23.79
N GLY A 752 -16.75 -5.06 -22.65
CA GLY A 752 -18.10 -4.57 -22.48
C GLY A 752 -18.42 -3.37 -23.40
N THR A 753 -19.66 -3.23 -23.81
CA THR A 753 -20.11 -2.13 -24.64
C THR A 753 -20.49 -0.90 -23.82
N PHE A 754 -20.82 -1.07 -22.56
CA PHE A 754 -21.29 -0.04 -21.62
C PHE A 754 -22.43 0.82 -22.17
N THR A 755 -23.31 0.20 -22.93
CA THR A 755 -24.48 0.88 -23.56
C THR A 755 -25.69 0.95 -22.65
N SER A 756 -25.69 0.17 -21.55
CA SER A 756 -26.71 0.14 -20.49
C SER A 756 -26.04 0.24 -19.14
N PRO A 757 -26.74 0.73 -18.09
CA PRO A 757 -26.19 0.75 -16.75
C PRO A 757 -25.78 -0.65 -16.27
N CYS A 758 -24.65 -0.73 -15.57
CA CYS A 758 -24.05 -1.94 -15.06
C CYS A 758 -24.28 -2.05 -13.54
N GLY A 759 -24.94 -3.11 -13.12
CA GLY A 759 -25.39 -3.31 -11.75
C GLY A 759 -26.83 -2.84 -11.49
N ASN A 760 -27.52 -3.59 -10.65
CA ASN A 760 -28.94 -3.33 -10.33
C ASN A 760 -29.19 -3.36 -8.83
N TRP A 761 -28.25 -2.85 -8.07
CA TRP A 761 -28.35 -2.73 -6.62
C TRP A 761 -29.58 -1.92 -6.20
N VAL A 762 -30.27 -2.38 -5.16
CA VAL A 762 -31.45 -1.73 -4.58
C VAL A 762 -31.22 -1.49 -3.09
N ALA A 763 -31.37 -0.25 -2.65
CA ALA A 763 -31.34 0.08 -1.22
C ALA A 763 -32.53 -0.55 -0.51
N ILE A 764 -32.29 -1.28 0.58
CA ILE A 764 -33.32 -1.93 1.38
C ILE A 764 -33.46 -1.25 2.75
N GLY A 765 -34.72 -0.98 3.15
CA GLY A 765 -35.03 -0.36 4.46
C GLY A 765 -34.68 1.12 4.51
N GLN A 766 -34.32 1.55 5.71
CA GLN A 766 -34.07 2.95 6.05
C GLN A 766 -32.56 3.27 5.93
N ASP A 767 -32.21 4.56 5.79
CA ASP A 767 -30.87 5.07 6.02
C ASP A 767 -30.46 4.82 7.48
N LEU A 768 -29.52 3.90 7.70
CA LEU A 768 -29.09 3.49 9.05
C LEU A 768 -28.17 4.53 9.71
N ALA A 769 -27.53 5.40 8.93
CA ALA A 769 -26.77 6.54 9.42
C ALA A 769 -27.64 7.77 9.71
N GLY A 770 -28.91 7.73 9.29
CA GLY A 770 -29.83 8.86 9.32
C GLY A 770 -30.25 9.30 10.73
N LEU A 771 -30.76 10.54 10.79
CA LEU A 771 -31.25 11.18 12.03
C LEU A 771 -32.43 10.47 12.67
N ALA A 772 -33.18 9.64 11.92
CA ALA A 772 -34.31 8.86 12.44
C ALA A 772 -33.91 7.95 13.62
N PHE A 773 -32.63 7.56 13.70
CA PHE A 773 -32.10 6.71 14.76
C PHE A 773 -31.32 7.48 15.86
N GLY A 774 -31.57 8.79 15.97
CA GLY A 774 -30.87 9.70 16.87
C GLY A 774 -29.70 10.42 16.16
N ALA A 775 -29.30 11.57 16.70
CA ALA A 775 -28.17 12.30 16.16
C ALA A 775 -26.91 11.42 16.26
N ASP A 776 -26.23 11.20 15.16
CA ASP A 776 -24.84 10.84 15.23
C ASP A 776 -24.12 12.01 15.92
N LYS A 777 -23.31 11.76 16.94
CA LYS A 777 -22.82 12.78 17.87
C LYS A 777 -21.95 13.86 17.22
N THR A 778 -21.61 13.71 15.97
CA THR A 778 -20.84 14.68 15.21
C THR A 778 -21.64 15.18 14.03
N PRO A 779 -22.16 16.43 14.07
CA PRO A 779 -22.82 17.03 12.91
C PRO A 779 -21.85 17.06 11.72
N GLY A 780 -22.26 16.48 10.59
CA GLY A 780 -21.48 16.47 9.35
C GLY A 780 -20.63 15.23 9.11
N SER A 781 -20.47 14.32 10.05
CA SER A 781 -19.89 13.01 9.78
C SER A 781 -21.01 12.05 9.41
N ALA A 782 -21.15 11.76 8.12
CA ALA A 782 -22.04 10.70 7.69
C ALA A 782 -21.47 9.37 8.19
N GLY A 783 -22.13 8.78 9.19
CA GLY A 783 -21.92 7.40 9.54
C GLY A 783 -22.19 6.53 8.28
N TYR A 784 -21.53 5.41 8.18
CA TYR A 784 -21.78 4.44 7.13
C TYR A 784 -21.62 3.03 7.67
N ILE A 785 -22.14 2.07 6.93
CA ILE A 785 -22.10 0.65 7.27
C ILE A 785 -20.68 0.12 6.97
N VAL A 786 -20.13 -0.62 7.92
CA VAL A 786 -18.78 -1.20 7.84
C VAL A 786 -18.78 -2.72 7.98
N ALA A 787 -19.89 -3.30 8.39
CA ALA A 787 -20.10 -4.74 8.45
C ALA A 787 -21.56 -5.06 8.10
N VAL A 788 -21.77 -6.06 7.27
CA VAL A 788 -23.07 -6.65 6.91
C VAL A 788 -22.95 -8.15 6.98
N GLU A 789 -23.83 -8.81 7.73
CA GLU A 789 -23.83 -10.26 7.84
C GLU A 789 -25.25 -10.82 7.71
N ARG A 790 -25.34 -11.90 6.93
CA ARG A 790 -26.59 -12.66 6.75
C ARG A 790 -26.58 -13.89 7.66
N ALA A 791 -27.67 -14.06 8.44
CA ALA A 791 -27.83 -15.28 9.21
C ALA A 791 -28.00 -16.50 8.29
N PRO A 792 -27.14 -17.52 8.39
CA PRO A 792 -27.22 -18.67 7.49
C PRO A 792 -28.51 -19.50 7.68
N SER A 793 -29.09 -19.49 8.88
CA SER A 793 -30.26 -20.28 9.25
C SER A 793 -31.60 -19.58 8.99
N ASP A 794 -31.61 -18.30 8.62
CA ASP A 794 -32.84 -17.54 8.37
C ASP A 794 -32.71 -16.49 7.28
N LEU A 795 -33.44 -16.62 6.21
CA LEU A 795 -33.43 -15.73 5.05
C LEU A 795 -33.94 -14.30 5.35
N GLY A 796 -34.65 -14.09 6.45
CA GLY A 796 -35.14 -12.78 6.89
C GLY A 796 -34.10 -11.98 7.64
N THR A 797 -33.17 -12.63 8.33
CA THR A 797 -32.31 -11.96 9.31
C THR A 797 -31.00 -11.47 8.72
N LEU A 798 -30.80 -10.16 8.79
CA LEU A 798 -29.56 -9.45 8.46
C LEU A 798 -29.11 -8.60 9.64
N TRP A 799 -27.80 -8.58 9.86
CA TRP A 799 -27.12 -7.75 10.85
C TRP A 799 -26.29 -6.69 10.11
N ALA A 800 -26.25 -5.46 10.65
CA ALA A 800 -25.43 -4.39 10.10
C ALA A 800 -24.77 -3.59 11.22
N GLY A 801 -23.48 -3.33 11.09
CA GLY A 801 -22.69 -2.51 11.99
C GLY A 801 -22.19 -1.24 11.29
N LEU A 802 -22.17 -0.11 12.02
CA LEU A 802 -21.76 1.18 11.51
C LEU A 802 -20.45 1.65 12.13
N ARG A 803 -19.80 2.56 11.43
CA ARG A 803 -18.53 3.17 11.82
C ARG A 803 -18.52 3.72 13.26
N ARG A 804 -19.66 4.19 13.75
CA ARG A 804 -19.77 4.84 15.07
C ARG A 804 -20.51 4.00 16.11
N GLY A 805 -20.48 2.68 15.96
CA GLY A 805 -20.96 1.74 16.97
C GLY A 805 -22.44 1.46 16.94
N ARG A 806 -23.20 2.01 16.00
CA ARG A 806 -24.59 1.60 15.81
C ARG A 806 -24.66 0.17 15.28
N VAL A 807 -25.57 -0.62 15.82
CA VAL A 807 -25.82 -1.99 15.37
C VAL A 807 -27.30 -2.18 15.09
N PHE A 808 -27.60 -2.79 13.96
CA PHE A 808 -28.95 -3.00 13.49
C PHE A 808 -29.22 -4.46 13.15
N VAL A 809 -30.47 -4.88 13.33
CA VAL A 809 -30.96 -6.19 12.89
C VAL A 809 -32.29 -6.00 12.17
N THR A 810 -32.50 -6.73 11.09
CA THR A 810 -33.80 -6.93 10.48
C THR A 810 -34.15 -8.41 10.47
N SER A 811 -35.44 -8.74 10.60
CA SER A 811 -35.97 -10.10 10.45
C SER A 811 -36.80 -10.25 9.16
N ASN A 812 -36.77 -9.27 8.27
CA ASN A 812 -37.49 -9.31 6.99
C ASN A 812 -36.63 -8.82 5.81
N GLY A 813 -35.32 -9.00 5.89
CA GLY A 813 -34.35 -8.60 4.87
C GLY A 813 -34.54 -9.26 3.49
N ASN A 814 -35.32 -10.34 3.42
CA ASN A 814 -35.70 -11.01 2.17
C ASN A 814 -37.01 -10.47 1.56
N ASN A 815 -37.65 -9.44 2.15
CA ASN A 815 -38.87 -8.89 1.61
C ASN A 815 -38.66 -8.42 0.15
N PRO A 816 -39.54 -8.85 -0.80
CA PRO A 816 -39.42 -8.47 -2.20
C PRO A 816 -39.62 -6.96 -2.43
N THR A 817 -40.36 -6.30 -1.54
CA THR A 817 -40.51 -4.84 -1.56
C THR A 817 -39.41 -4.22 -0.69
N ALA A 818 -38.34 -3.72 -1.33
CA ALA A 818 -37.16 -3.18 -0.66
C ALA A 818 -37.51 -2.15 0.45
N ALA A 819 -38.38 -1.22 0.17
CA ALA A 819 -38.83 -0.18 1.12
C ALA A 819 -39.63 -0.73 2.32
N SER A 820 -40.06 -1.99 2.27
CA SER A 820 -40.80 -2.66 3.38
C SER A 820 -39.86 -3.42 4.32
N VAL A 821 -38.57 -3.47 4.04
CA VAL A 821 -37.57 -3.99 4.98
C VAL A 821 -37.44 -3.00 6.13
N THR A 822 -37.40 -3.51 7.34
CA THR A 822 -37.30 -2.67 8.55
C THR A 822 -36.13 -3.12 9.40
N PHE A 823 -35.17 -2.24 9.61
CA PHE A 823 -34.07 -2.47 10.54
C PHE A 823 -34.36 -1.86 11.90
N TYR A 824 -34.03 -2.55 12.95
CA TYR A 824 -34.16 -2.12 14.33
C TYR A 824 -32.77 -1.90 14.93
N ARG A 825 -32.56 -0.72 15.51
CA ARG A 825 -31.34 -0.39 16.23
C ARG A 825 -31.31 -1.13 17.58
N ILE A 826 -30.24 -1.87 17.87
CA ILE A 826 -30.12 -2.72 19.04
C ILE A 826 -28.99 -2.34 19.99
N ASP A 827 -28.08 -1.46 19.59
CA ASP A 827 -27.09 -0.86 20.48
C ASP A 827 -27.75 0.13 21.43
N SER A 828 -27.07 0.45 22.53
CA SER A 828 -27.60 1.34 23.60
C SER A 828 -26.45 2.19 24.17
N ALA A 829 -26.77 3.04 25.14
CA ALA A 829 -25.74 3.79 25.86
C ALA A 829 -24.75 2.91 26.66
N ALA A 830 -25.05 1.62 26.84
CA ALA A 830 -24.20 0.66 27.50
C ALA A 830 -23.25 -0.07 26.54
N THR A 831 -23.34 0.19 25.24
CA THR A 831 -22.46 -0.39 24.21
C THR A 831 -21.48 0.66 23.68
N PRO A 832 -20.30 0.25 23.16
CA PRO A 832 -19.33 1.20 22.64
C PRO A 832 -19.87 1.99 21.44
N GLU A 833 -19.65 3.32 21.44
CA GLU A 833 -19.87 4.16 20.26
C GLU A 833 -18.55 4.28 19.48
N ARG A 834 -18.05 3.15 18.98
CA ARG A 834 -16.81 3.05 18.25
C ARG A 834 -17.01 2.17 17.02
N PHE A 835 -16.01 2.10 16.17
CA PHE A 835 -16.05 1.34 14.93
C PHE A 835 -16.39 -0.13 15.17
N VAL A 836 -17.50 -0.61 14.56
CA VAL A 836 -17.86 -2.04 14.53
C VAL A 836 -16.94 -2.72 13.53
N SER A 837 -15.98 -3.50 14.00
CA SER A 837 -14.94 -4.09 13.15
C SER A 837 -15.32 -5.45 12.57
N GLY A 838 -16.27 -6.16 13.15
CA GLY A 838 -16.74 -7.44 12.65
C GLY A 838 -18.01 -7.90 13.34
N ILE A 839 -18.77 -8.74 12.65
CA ILE A 839 -19.98 -9.42 13.15
C ILE A 839 -19.87 -10.90 12.75
N ALA A 840 -19.97 -11.81 13.72
CA ALA A 840 -20.03 -13.25 13.48
C ALA A 840 -21.38 -13.79 13.97
N VAL A 841 -22.30 -14.07 13.04
CA VAL A 841 -23.63 -14.60 13.36
C VAL A 841 -23.52 -16.10 13.62
N ASP A 842 -24.17 -16.58 14.69
CA ASP A 842 -24.28 -18.00 14.97
C ASP A 842 -25.06 -18.75 13.86
N PRO A 843 -24.47 -19.68 13.15
CA PRO A 843 -25.15 -20.37 12.06
C PRO A 843 -26.38 -21.16 12.50
N GLY A 844 -26.46 -21.55 13.79
CA GLY A 844 -27.58 -22.27 14.36
C GLY A 844 -28.69 -21.39 14.92
N ASN A 845 -28.41 -20.08 15.14
CA ASN A 845 -29.38 -19.16 15.74
C ASN A 845 -29.29 -17.78 15.12
N PRO A 846 -30.22 -17.36 14.25
CA PRO A 846 -30.17 -16.08 13.54
C PRO A 846 -30.21 -14.86 14.47
N ASN A 847 -30.64 -15.03 15.70
CA ASN A 847 -30.78 -13.98 16.71
C ASN A 847 -29.59 -13.93 17.69
N HIS A 848 -28.51 -14.66 17.42
CA HIS A 848 -27.32 -14.72 18.24
C HIS A 848 -26.10 -14.39 17.39
N ALA A 849 -25.26 -13.47 17.87
CA ALA A 849 -24.07 -13.03 17.17
C ALA A 849 -22.97 -12.61 18.15
N TYR A 850 -21.75 -12.58 17.66
CA TYR A 850 -20.62 -11.96 18.32
C TYR A 850 -20.21 -10.72 17.52
N ILE A 851 -19.94 -9.62 18.24
CA ILE A 851 -19.64 -8.31 17.64
C ILE A 851 -18.35 -7.78 18.22
N SER A 852 -17.46 -7.34 17.34
CA SER A 852 -16.21 -6.72 17.74
C SER A 852 -16.17 -5.22 17.43
N PHE A 853 -15.43 -4.49 18.28
CA PHE A 853 -15.23 -3.05 18.18
C PHE A 853 -13.75 -2.72 18.13
N SER A 854 -13.35 -1.87 17.20
CA SER A 854 -12.01 -1.27 17.12
C SER A 854 -11.88 -0.07 18.08
N GLY A 855 -10.72 0.56 18.12
CA GLY A 855 -10.42 1.71 18.96
C GLY A 855 -10.01 1.35 20.39
N TYR A 856 -10.02 2.33 21.28
CA TYR A 856 -9.45 2.21 22.63
C TYR A 856 -10.48 2.53 23.72
N ASN A 857 -10.57 1.68 24.74
CA ASN A 857 -11.41 1.91 25.92
C ASN A 857 -11.01 3.17 26.69
N ALA A 858 -9.72 3.55 26.62
CA ALA A 858 -9.22 4.78 27.26
C ALA A 858 -9.98 6.05 26.79
N TYR A 859 -10.48 6.06 25.55
CA TYR A 859 -11.23 7.19 25.00
C TYR A 859 -12.73 7.17 25.40
N ALA A 860 -13.23 6.02 25.82
CA ALA A 860 -14.64 5.87 26.18
C ALA A 860 -15.06 6.80 27.32
N THR A 861 -14.24 6.87 28.39
CA THR A 861 -14.54 7.72 29.54
C THR A 861 -14.53 9.21 29.22
N ALA A 862 -13.64 9.67 28.35
CA ALA A 862 -13.56 11.07 27.92
C ALA A 862 -14.72 11.49 27.01
N SER A 863 -15.27 10.56 26.24
CA SER A 863 -16.37 10.79 25.28
C SER A 863 -17.73 10.43 25.84
N GLY A 864 -17.82 9.76 27.00
CA GLY A 864 -19.07 9.25 27.56
C GLY A 864 -19.60 7.99 26.85
N THR A 865 -18.81 7.32 26.03
CA THR A 865 -19.14 6.00 25.44
C THR A 865 -18.79 4.88 26.41
N ALA A 866 -19.41 3.70 26.24
CA ALA A 866 -19.11 2.50 27.02
C ALA A 866 -17.80 1.85 26.59
N THR A 867 -17.19 1.08 27.50
CA THR A 867 -16.00 0.27 27.25
C THR A 867 -16.34 -1.10 26.66
N GLY A 868 -15.39 -1.75 26.04
CA GLY A 868 -15.46 -3.12 25.54
C GLY A 868 -15.02 -3.24 24.07
N HIS A 869 -14.50 -4.42 23.73
CA HIS A 869 -14.03 -4.73 22.39
C HIS A 869 -14.77 -5.92 21.76
N VAL A 870 -15.18 -6.90 22.57
CA VAL A 870 -15.85 -8.12 22.08
C VAL A 870 -17.11 -8.38 22.93
N PHE A 871 -18.22 -8.59 22.23
CA PHE A 871 -19.49 -8.84 22.87
C PHE A 871 -20.21 -10.04 22.25
N GLU A 872 -20.84 -10.85 23.12
CA GLU A 872 -21.89 -11.78 22.77
C GLU A 872 -23.23 -11.04 22.81
N VAL A 873 -24.06 -11.22 21.77
CA VAL A 873 -25.31 -10.48 21.59
C VAL A 873 -26.47 -11.43 21.29
N THR A 874 -27.52 -11.35 22.07
CA THR A 874 -28.77 -12.07 21.81
C THR A 874 -29.88 -11.06 21.51
N TYR A 875 -30.42 -11.10 20.31
CA TYR A 875 -31.51 -10.25 19.83
C TYR A 875 -32.89 -10.90 20.10
N ASN A 876 -33.84 -10.14 20.55
CA ASN A 876 -35.24 -10.56 20.66
C ASN A 876 -36.10 -9.94 19.53
N PRO A 877 -36.52 -10.71 18.52
CA PRO A 877 -37.21 -10.18 17.35
C PRO A 877 -38.64 -9.72 17.65
N ILE A 878 -39.22 -10.02 18.86
CA ILE A 878 -40.55 -9.59 19.26
C ILE A 878 -40.48 -8.21 19.92
N SER A 879 -39.57 -8.03 20.86
CA SER A 879 -39.40 -6.73 21.58
C SER A 879 -38.44 -5.77 20.88
N HIS A 880 -37.68 -6.22 19.88
CA HIS A 880 -36.63 -5.50 19.16
C HIS A 880 -35.54 -4.97 20.10
N THR A 881 -35.22 -5.73 21.15
CA THR A 881 -34.16 -5.42 22.11
C THR A 881 -33.06 -6.48 22.05
N ALA A 882 -31.86 -6.14 22.53
CA ALA A 882 -30.77 -7.10 22.62
C ALA A 882 -30.14 -7.12 24.03
N ALA A 883 -29.72 -8.31 24.44
CA ALA A 883 -28.86 -8.50 25.59
C ALA A 883 -27.40 -8.57 25.12
N TRP A 884 -26.51 -7.86 25.82
CA TRP A 884 -25.09 -7.74 25.50
C TRP A 884 -24.24 -8.24 26.66
N THR A 885 -23.32 -9.15 26.39
CA THR A 885 -22.36 -9.67 27.37
C THR A 885 -20.94 -9.35 26.91
N ASN A 886 -20.19 -8.62 27.71
CA ASN A 886 -18.79 -8.27 27.41
C ASN A 886 -17.90 -9.50 27.61
N LEU A 887 -17.04 -9.80 26.59
CA LEU A 887 -16.11 -10.93 26.57
C LEU A 887 -14.64 -10.49 26.56
N ASP A 888 -14.32 -9.26 26.93
CA ASP A 888 -12.93 -8.75 26.89
C ASP A 888 -11.97 -9.52 27.79
N TYR A 889 -12.43 -9.93 28.97
CA TYR A 889 -11.59 -10.65 29.98
C TYR A 889 -10.18 -10.08 30.09
N ASN A 890 -9.15 -10.84 29.69
CA ASN A 890 -7.75 -10.44 29.71
C ASN A 890 -7.25 -9.82 28.38
N LEU A 891 -8.13 -9.51 27.45
CA LEU A 891 -7.76 -9.00 26.12
C LEU A 891 -6.97 -7.68 26.22
N GLY A 892 -7.33 -6.85 27.22
CA GLY A 892 -6.74 -5.54 27.41
C GLY A 892 -7.30 -4.51 26.40
N ASP A 893 -6.71 -3.33 26.39
CA ASP A 893 -7.18 -2.21 25.57
C ASP A 893 -6.45 -2.21 24.22
N GLN A 894 -6.84 -3.10 23.32
CA GLN A 894 -6.25 -3.21 21.99
C GLN A 894 -7.34 -3.23 20.91
N PRO A 895 -7.15 -2.50 19.81
CA PRO A 895 -8.11 -2.51 18.70
C PRO A 895 -8.32 -3.91 18.13
N ILE A 896 -9.58 -4.29 17.97
CA ILE A 896 -9.97 -5.51 17.25
C ILE A 896 -10.33 -5.12 15.82
N THR A 897 -9.85 -5.90 14.87
CA THR A 897 -10.02 -5.62 13.44
C THR A 897 -11.02 -6.54 12.77
N ASP A 898 -11.24 -7.74 13.31
CA ASP A 898 -12.24 -8.68 12.82
C ASP A 898 -12.52 -9.78 13.85
N ILE A 899 -13.61 -10.55 13.65
CA ILE A 899 -14.03 -11.64 14.51
C ILE A 899 -14.56 -12.83 13.70
N ALA A 900 -14.20 -14.06 14.10
CA ALA A 900 -14.70 -15.28 13.50
C ALA A 900 -15.13 -16.28 14.57
N LEU A 901 -16.21 -17.04 14.28
CA LEU A 901 -16.76 -18.08 15.14
C LEU A 901 -16.50 -19.47 14.54
N ASP A 902 -15.83 -20.34 15.27
CA ASP A 902 -15.83 -21.78 14.95
C ASP A 902 -17.14 -22.42 15.44
N SER A 903 -18.10 -22.57 14.55
CA SER A 903 -19.42 -23.10 14.89
C SER A 903 -19.42 -24.55 15.39
N ASN A 904 -18.33 -25.31 15.18
CA ASN A 904 -18.20 -26.68 15.67
C ASN A 904 -17.78 -26.77 17.13
N THR A 905 -16.99 -25.80 17.60
CA THR A 905 -16.46 -25.82 18.97
C THR A 905 -17.01 -24.68 19.83
N GLY A 906 -17.55 -23.64 19.22
CA GLY A 906 -17.92 -22.40 19.89
C GLY A 906 -16.71 -21.50 20.20
N ASP A 907 -15.51 -21.83 19.71
CA ASP A 907 -14.32 -21.01 19.90
C ASP A 907 -14.43 -19.72 19.07
N LEU A 908 -14.06 -18.60 19.67
CA LEU A 908 -13.96 -17.31 18.99
C LEU A 908 -12.51 -17.04 18.61
N PHE A 909 -12.34 -16.41 17.48
CA PHE A 909 -11.07 -15.85 17.01
C PHE A 909 -11.24 -14.36 16.76
N VAL A 910 -10.29 -13.56 17.23
CA VAL A 910 -10.24 -12.12 16.96
C VAL A 910 -8.93 -11.75 16.30
N ALA A 911 -9.03 -10.99 15.22
CA ALA A 911 -7.89 -10.31 14.61
C ALA A 911 -7.60 -9.03 15.38
N THR A 912 -6.33 -8.69 15.49
CA THR A 912 -5.84 -7.50 16.17
C THR A 912 -4.73 -6.84 15.36
N ASP A 913 -4.29 -5.68 15.79
CA ASP A 913 -3.08 -5.05 15.26
C ASP A 913 -1.78 -5.83 15.57
N PHE A 914 -1.85 -6.89 16.38
CA PHE A 914 -0.69 -7.64 16.87
C PHE A 914 -0.74 -9.14 16.55
N GLY A 915 -1.70 -9.58 15.74
CA GLY A 915 -1.92 -10.98 15.37
C GLY A 915 -3.33 -11.47 15.67
N VAL A 916 -3.49 -12.76 15.92
CA VAL A 916 -4.79 -13.41 16.13
C VAL A 916 -4.84 -14.08 17.49
N ASN A 917 -5.88 -13.79 18.27
CA ASN A 917 -6.17 -14.42 19.56
C ASN A 917 -7.40 -15.31 19.48
N THR A 918 -7.52 -16.29 20.36
CA THR A 918 -8.70 -17.17 20.51
C THR A 918 -9.21 -17.20 21.93
N LEU A 919 -10.53 -17.25 22.05
CA LEU A 919 -11.25 -17.58 23.28
C LEU A 919 -11.96 -18.91 23.05
N ARG A 920 -11.60 -19.92 23.82
CA ARG A 920 -12.30 -21.21 23.74
C ARG A 920 -13.70 -21.10 24.35
N ALA A 921 -14.62 -21.85 23.83
CA ALA A 921 -15.97 -21.92 24.41
C ALA A 921 -15.88 -22.24 25.92
N SER A 922 -16.60 -21.51 26.73
CA SER A 922 -16.62 -21.60 28.20
C SER A 922 -15.35 -21.12 28.94
N ASP A 923 -14.31 -20.67 28.24
CA ASP A 923 -13.15 -20.04 28.87
C ASP A 923 -13.38 -18.54 29.12
N THR A 924 -12.56 -17.98 30.00
CA THR A 924 -12.55 -16.56 30.29
C THR A 924 -11.13 -15.97 30.12
N THR A 925 -10.34 -16.61 29.23
CA THR A 925 -8.97 -16.20 28.99
C THR A 925 -8.66 -16.28 27.50
N TRP A 926 -8.39 -15.15 26.91
CA TRP A 926 -7.85 -15.05 25.56
C TRP A 926 -6.40 -15.51 25.53
N VAL A 927 -6.04 -16.29 24.55
CA VAL A 927 -4.67 -16.79 24.31
C VAL A 927 -4.32 -16.57 22.82
N PRO A 928 -3.05 -16.62 22.41
CA PRO A 928 -2.72 -16.61 20.98
C PRO A 928 -3.43 -17.77 20.29
N ALA A 929 -3.97 -17.56 19.11
CA ALA A 929 -4.66 -18.62 18.37
C ALA A 929 -3.71 -19.81 18.13
N ALA A 930 -2.47 -19.54 17.72
CA ALA A 930 -1.41 -20.54 17.55
C ALA A 930 -0.04 -19.81 17.47
N GLY A 931 1.04 -20.57 17.45
CA GLY A 931 2.40 -20.06 17.21
C GLY A 931 2.68 -19.79 15.73
N SER A 932 3.81 -19.15 15.47
CA SER A 932 4.43 -18.90 14.15
C SER A 932 3.84 -17.76 13.30
N LEU A 933 2.72 -17.16 13.65
CA LEU A 933 2.29 -15.91 13.02
C LEU A 933 3.24 -14.79 13.47
N PRO A 934 3.90 -14.07 12.59
CA PRO A 934 4.69 -12.90 12.98
C PRO A 934 3.79 -11.82 13.61
N PRO A 935 4.33 -10.96 14.48
CA PRO A 935 3.59 -9.81 14.99
C PRO A 935 3.31 -8.84 13.83
N VAL A 936 2.08 -8.87 13.35
CA VAL A 936 1.60 -8.11 12.19
C VAL A 936 0.13 -7.80 12.36
N ALA A 937 -0.33 -6.67 11.82
CA ALA A 937 -1.76 -6.37 11.77
C ALA A 937 -2.49 -7.39 10.89
N VAL A 938 -3.60 -7.90 11.39
CA VAL A 938 -4.49 -8.81 10.66
C VAL A 938 -5.78 -8.06 10.39
N TYR A 939 -6.14 -7.85 9.14
CA TYR A 939 -7.30 -7.05 8.75
C TYR A 939 -8.55 -7.86 8.47
N GLY A 940 -8.42 -9.15 8.21
CA GLY A 940 -9.57 -10.02 7.98
C GLY A 940 -9.31 -11.46 8.42
N LEU A 941 -10.37 -12.12 8.88
CA LEU A 941 -10.43 -13.54 9.22
C LEU A 941 -11.48 -14.23 8.37
N THR A 942 -11.16 -15.39 7.84
CA THR A 942 -12.13 -16.23 7.15
C THR A 942 -12.04 -17.67 7.66
N ILE A 943 -13.13 -18.20 8.15
CA ILE A 943 -13.20 -19.53 8.74
C ILE A 943 -14.10 -20.45 7.92
N ASP A 944 -13.67 -21.70 7.71
CA ASP A 944 -14.54 -22.80 7.36
C ASP A 944 -14.54 -23.81 8.52
N SER A 945 -15.59 -23.76 9.31
CA SER A 945 -15.74 -24.64 10.47
C SER A 945 -15.88 -26.13 10.08
N ASN A 946 -16.44 -26.44 8.90
CA ASN A 946 -16.57 -27.81 8.41
C ASN A 946 -15.21 -28.37 7.96
N ALA A 947 -14.44 -27.61 7.22
CA ALA A 947 -13.10 -27.97 6.79
C ALA A 947 -12.07 -27.87 7.93
N ARG A 948 -12.43 -27.23 9.05
CA ARG A 948 -11.56 -27.02 10.21
C ARG A 948 -10.34 -26.18 9.85
N VAL A 949 -10.54 -25.02 9.23
CA VAL A 949 -9.45 -24.11 8.81
C VAL A 949 -9.84 -22.66 9.02
N LEU A 950 -8.87 -21.86 9.49
CA LEU A 950 -8.95 -20.42 9.64
C LEU A 950 -7.88 -19.75 8.76
N TYR A 951 -8.25 -18.70 8.06
CA TYR A 951 -7.36 -17.86 7.27
C TYR A 951 -7.26 -16.47 7.86
N ALA A 952 -6.08 -15.87 7.73
CA ALA A 952 -5.79 -14.52 8.17
C ALA A 952 -5.21 -13.68 7.00
N ALA A 953 -5.83 -12.55 6.73
CA ALA A 953 -5.34 -11.52 5.83
C ALA A 953 -4.42 -10.58 6.62
N THR A 954 -3.11 -10.63 6.37
CA THR A 954 -2.15 -9.79 7.10
C THR A 954 -1.74 -8.57 6.29
N HIS A 955 -1.60 -7.44 6.96
CA HIS A 955 -1.18 -6.19 6.32
C HIS A 955 0.34 -6.11 6.25
N GLY A 956 0.92 -6.76 5.21
CA GLY A 956 2.36 -6.73 4.92
C GLY A 956 3.12 -8.05 5.03
N ARG A 957 2.44 -9.16 5.38
CA ARG A 957 3.06 -10.49 5.46
C ARG A 957 2.26 -11.56 4.72
N GLY A 958 1.46 -11.16 3.72
CA GLY A 958 0.68 -12.09 2.91
C GLY A 958 -0.51 -12.73 3.65
N ALA A 959 -1.02 -13.83 3.11
CA ALA A 959 -2.10 -14.62 3.72
C ALA A 959 -1.53 -15.81 4.51
N TRP A 960 -2.20 -16.14 5.61
CA TRP A 960 -1.82 -17.24 6.50
C TRP A 960 -3.01 -18.16 6.76
N LYS A 961 -2.75 -19.42 7.05
CA LYS A 961 -3.77 -20.39 7.45
C LYS A 961 -3.41 -21.10 8.73
N LEU A 962 -4.44 -21.45 9.51
CA LEU A 962 -4.35 -22.26 10.71
C LEU A 962 -5.26 -23.49 10.59
N ASP A 963 -4.70 -24.66 10.73
CA ASP A 963 -5.45 -25.91 10.84
C ASP A 963 -6.06 -26.00 12.25
N LEU A 964 -7.37 -26.13 12.32
CA LEU A 964 -8.13 -26.19 13.57
C LEU A 964 -8.41 -27.62 14.07
N ARG A 965 -7.96 -28.62 13.30
CA ARG A 965 -8.11 -30.04 13.65
C ARG A 965 -7.25 -30.47 14.82
#